data_22a5c8d39d7f8c9b8fbcc3bae54b29e7
#
_entry.id   22a5c8d39d7f8c9b8fbcc3bae54b29e7
#
_cell.length_a   1.000
_cell.length_b   1.000
_cell.length_c   1.000
_cell.angle_alpha   90.00
_cell.angle_beta   90.00
_cell.angle_gamma   90.00
#
_symmetry.space_group_name_H-M   'P 1'
#
loop_
_entity.id
_entity.type
_entity.pdbx_description
1 polymer ?
#
loop_
_entity_poly.entity_id
_entity_poly.type
_entity_poly.pdbx_seq_one_letter_code
_entity_poly.pdbx_strand_id
1 'polypeptide(L)'
;MNRFIGTKLEHSISKENIGKSIIVAVEDGIESELPVAAVADAAHLLNVAKYYAEDKKTVYIWLESTNFDSSVNVARKLGCGVVFSDGTAFERVSSISPVELERYAASNGIGQNWKRIAAIYAGSVPFKMLRKQAEDEIGKVVVDQDDAAKAVELFERILFKNRNKASCKNSIAQKPNVSMKEFPFRKFSQEGLMELREEMKAAYAAGGVYVWKLPMGIGKTLVINELIEMAGNFCEKTAYIAPRVNISRAIKESIAHNYLSDKIVGEEDKLGSLSICINSIMKERFQVFLDQAGIIILEEVEQMIAHIAEGECRNRVEIYNELIRLIKKAKLVVAVDANANEEVIEFLQHAHKDINVLSSISDNSGIEIAFGEESSVQRMIVEAAEAKQKCIITIDTLVDADKVRKIFDDQGLRSLVITAKTRDFPEVVEFIADPNGQIGKYDGAIIYNSAMQSSTSIDETWADYVFAVFKGVVRVSDACQMLRRYRPAKKIIVSIDYTKKSSIFNENINKQYNISDSVSEAFNASAVRIHTQNVEEKANYQQNLALQIELEGYTITHLGTDELADKAAKKVFRCAGRDVRKATITRLLEAAKSGEIKSLMNDRPNLSQARIDQECVIFAAETLGLSIYELDEIQPEDAEFFTRQDARKILRNASCWLFSQSRFDQMAVGDDSASGIDKKNLRMIRDVLSGFMMIMGVSNDGEGVADVDAAIDYVKNKMYWFEQIKLITAKKINFETRNQKTALINNILSNIGLNLKRYKVSGEYCYKLNKNQFLQIASYIKIDQELKRDRTS
;
A
#
# COMPACT_ATOMS: atom_id res chain seq x y z
N MET A 1 -41.61 -14.73 31.07
CA MET A 1 -41.39 -16.08 31.49
C MET A 1 -40.09 -16.10 32.28
N ASN A 2 -40.17 -16.24 33.64
CA ASN A 2 -38.95 -16.23 34.47
C ASN A 2 -38.14 -17.48 34.11
N ARG A 3 -36.88 -17.29 33.76
CA ARG A 3 -35.94 -18.38 33.45
C ARG A 3 -35.17 -18.71 34.73
N PHE A 4 -35.41 -19.89 35.30
CA PHE A 4 -34.74 -20.35 36.49
C PHE A 4 -33.40 -21.01 36.17
N ILE A 5 -32.31 -20.45 36.70
CA ILE A 5 -30.95 -21.03 36.61
C ILE A 5 -30.77 -21.88 37.88
N GLY A 6 -31.11 -23.16 37.75
CA GLY A 6 -31.05 -24.09 38.87
C GLY A 6 -29.68 -24.74 39.10
N THR A 7 -29.68 -25.83 39.77
CA THR A 7 -28.59 -26.66 40.31
C THR A 7 -27.27 -26.82 39.51
N LYS A 8 -27.23 -26.51 38.23
CA LYS A 8 -25.98 -26.57 37.42
C LYS A 8 -24.98 -25.47 37.75
N LEU A 9 -25.47 -24.28 38.19
CA LEU A 9 -24.61 -23.16 38.55
C LEU A 9 -23.73 -23.47 39.75
N GLU A 10 -24.29 -24.16 40.77
CA GLU A 10 -23.58 -24.60 41.98
C GLU A 10 -22.45 -25.58 41.69
N HIS A 11 -22.52 -26.36 40.61
CA HIS A 11 -21.48 -27.31 40.24
C HIS A 11 -20.36 -26.68 39.42
N SER A 12 -20.59 -25.51 38.83
CA SER A 12 -19.65 -24.82 37.93
C SER A 12 -18.87 -23.70 38.63
N ILE A 13 -19.37 -23.18 39.76
CA ILE A 13 -18.74 -22.11 40.54
C ILE A 13 -18.29 -22.70 41.89
N SER A 14 -17.06 -22.42 42.28
CA SER A 14 -16.54 -22.89 43.57
C SER A 14 -17.37 -22.31 44.74
N LYS A 15 -17.66 -23.11 45.77
CA LYS A 15 -18.45 -22.69 46.94
C LYS A 15 -17.93 -21.44 47.64
N GLU A 16 -16.63 -21.18 47.57
CA GLU A 16 -15.99 -19.96 48.11
C GLU A 16 -16.32 -18.69 47.33
N ASN A 17 -16.68 -18.83 46.07
CA ASN A 17 -16.94 -17.70 45.17
C ASN A 17 -18.42 -17.33 45.05
N ILE A 18 -19.36 -18.21 45.46
CA ILE A 18 -20.82 -17.96 45.34
C ILE A 18 -21.22 -16.67 46.05
N GLY A 19 -20.75 -16.43 47.26
CA GLY A 19 -21.09 -15.20 48.02
C GLY A 19 -20.46 -13.90 47.50
N LYS A 20 -19.48 -13.99 46.57
CA LYS A 20 -18.78 -12.86 46.01
C LYS A 20 -19.07 -12.66 44.52
N SER A 21 -19.99 -13.44 43.97
CA SER A 21 -20.29 -13.46 42.54
C SER A 21 -21.54 -12.67 42.20
N ILE A 22 -21.61 -12.13 41.01
CA ILE A 22 -22.77 -11.42 40.43
C ILE A 22 -22.90 -11.75 38.95
N ILE A 23 -24.13 -11.90 38.47
CA ILE A 23 -24.48 -12.01 37.05
C ILE A 23 -24.87 -10.65 36.54
N VAL A 24 -24.30 -10.21 35.41
CA VAL A 24 -24.70 -8.99 34.68
C VAL A 24 -25.38 -9.42 33.38
N ALA A 25 -26.62 -9.01 33.19
CA ALA A 25 -27.46 -9.41 32.06
C ALA A 25 -28.13 -8.20 31.38
N VAL A 26 -28.37 -8.29 30.06
CA VAL A 26 -29.14 -7.28 29.31
C VAL A 26 -30.65 -7.47 29.47
N GLU A 27 -31.09 -8.55 30.09
CA GLU A 27 -32.50 -8.91 30.27
C GLU A 27 -32.97 -8.87 31.76
N ASP A 28 -34.19 -8.35 31.96
CA ASP A 28 -34.88 -8.46 33.26
C ASP A 28 -35.54 -9.83 33.43
N GLY A 29 -35.64 -10.29 34.67
CA GLY A 29 -36.42 -11.51 35.02
C GLY A 29 -35.63 -12.79 34.97
N ILE A 30 -34.30 -12.74 35.11
CA ILE A 30 -33.45 -13.90 35.34
C ILE A 30 -33.55 -14.28 36.83
N GLU A 31 -34.11 -15.47 37.14
CA GLU A 31 -34.11 -16.01 38.48
C GLU A 31 -32.83 -16.86 38.68
N SER A 32 -31.98 -16.41 39.58
CA SER A 32 -30.72 -17.09 39.93
C SER A 32 -30.45 -17.01 41.41
N GLU A 33 -29.73 -17.99 41.96
CA GLU A 33 -29.18 -17.93 43.31
C GLU A 33 -28.12 -16.87 43.50
N LEU A 34 -27.50 -16.42 42.43
CA LEU A 34 -26.56 -15.28 42.40
C LEU A 34 -27.32 -13.98 42.19
N PRO A 35 -26.87 -12.87 42.79
CA PRO A 35 -27.39 -11.56 42.48
C PRO A 35 -27.29 -11.27 40.95
N VAL A 36 -28.36 -10.73 40.38
CA VAL A 36 -28.42 -10.35 38.97
C VAL A 36 -28.50 -8.82 38.85
N ALA A 37 -27.64 -8.23 38.10
CA ALA A 37 -27.71 -6.81 37.72
C ALA A 37 -28.20 -6.73 36.27
N ALA A 38 -29.41 -6.29 36.07
CA ALA A 38 -29.98 -6.04 34.74
C ALA A 38 -29.50 -4.71 34.16
N VAL A 39 -29.21 -4.65 32.87
CA VAL A 39 -28.84 -3.46 32.15
C VAL A 39 -29.79 -3.23 30.98
N ALA A 40 -30.04 -1.96 30.64
CA ALA A 40 -31.00 -1.59 29.62
C ALA A 40 -30.63 -2.08 28.21
N ASP A 41 -29.35 -2.17 27.92
CA ASP A 41 -28.85 -2.61 26.61
C ASP A 41 -27.38 -3.06 26.70
N ALA A 42 -26.89 -3.65 25.60
CA ALA A 42 -25.51 -4.14 25.49
C ALA A 42 -24.43 -3.02 25.60
N ALA A 43 -24.78 -1.76 25.35
CA ALA A 43 -23.83 -0.65 25.46
C ALA A 43 -23.49 -0.36 26.94
N HIS A 44 -24.45 -0.54 27.84
CA HIS A 44 -24.26 -0.36 29.30
C HIS A 44 -23.60 -1.56 29.97
N LEU A 45 -23.64 -2.74 29.35
CA LEU A 45 -23.12 -3.99 29.90
C LEU A 45 -21.66 -3.86 30.37
N LEU A 46 -20.81 -3.25 29.56
CA LEU A 46 -19.39 -3.05 29.89
C LEU A 46 -19.19 -2.20 31.13
N ASN A 47 -19.94 -1.09 31.25
CA ASN A 47 -19.78 -0.15 32.35
C ASN A 47 -20.25 -0.77 33.69
N VAL A 48 -21.37 -1.47 33.67
CA VAL A 48 -21.93 -2.14 34.85
C VAL A 48 -21.04 -3.31 35.27
N ALA A 49 -20.59 -4.14 34.33
CA ALA A 49 -19.67 -5.25 34.63
C ALA A 49 -18.32 -4.72 35.18
N LYS A 50 -17.81 -3.61 34.66
CA LYS A 50 -16.60 -2.97 35.18
C LYS A 50 -16.76 -2.43 36.58
N TYR A 51 -17.91 -1.78 36.87
CA TYR A 51 -18.24 -1.29 38.20
C TYR A 51 -18.17 -2.43 39.26
N TYR A 52 -18.82 -3.57 39.00
CA TYR A 52 -18.79 -4.68 39.93
C TYR A 52 -17.44 -5.39 40.01
N ALA A 53 -16.66 -5.40 38.92
CA ALA A 53 -15.31 -5.94 38.96
C ALA A 53 -14.37 -5.05 39.80
N GLU A 54 -14.54 -3.73 39.78
CA GLU A 54 -13.81 -2.79 40.65
C GLU A 54 -14.22 -2.94 42.12
N ASP A 55 -15.48 -3.35 42.41
CA ASP A 55 -15.96 -3.67 43.76
C ASP A 55 -15.51 -5.08 44.25
N LYS A 56 -14.51 -5.65 43.60
CA LYS A 56 -13.92 -6.98 43.91
C LYS A 56 -14.91 -8.15 43.90
N LYS A 57 -15.99 -8.05 43.13
CA LYS A 57 -16.91 -9.13 42.84
C LYS A 57 -16.45 -9.96 41.64
N THR A 58 -16.69 -11.28 41.69
CA THR A 58 -16.52 -12.13 40.52
C THR A 58 -17.71 -11.93 39.59
N VAL A 59 -17.46 -11.38 38.42
CA VAL A 59 -18.51 -11.02 37.45
C VAL A 59 -18.70 -12.13 36.43
N TYR A 60 -19.95 -12.53 36.23
CA TYR A 60 -20.38 -13.42 35.14
C TYR A 60 -21.28 -12.66 34.18
N ILE A 61 -21.06 -12.84 32.90
CA ILE A 61 -21.90 -12.22 31.87
C ILE A 61 -22.89 -13.26 31.34
N TRP A 62 -24.16 -12.89 31.32
CA TRP A 62 -25.21 -13.73 30.77
C TRP A 62 -25.19 -13.75 29.27
N LEU A 63 -25.21 -14.93 28.64
CA LEU A 63 -25.15 -15.11 27.21
C LEU A 63 -26.50 -15.52 26.62
N GLU A 64 -27.06 -14.67 25.78
CA GLU A 64 -28.30 -14.90 25.02
C GLU A 64 -28.14 -14.64 23.53
N SER A 65 -29.11 -15.15 22.73
CA SER A 65 -29.09 -15.04 21.27
C SER A 65 -29.09 -13.59 20.78
N THR A 66 -29.77 -12.69 21.49
CA THR A 66 -29.92 -11.27 21.11
C THR A 66 -28.68 -10.43 21.41
N ASN A 67 -27.85 -10.84 22.35
CA ASN A 67 -26.69 -10.06 22.82
C ASN A 67 -25.39 -10.86 22.90
N PHE A 68 -25.36 -12.08 22.38
CA PHE A 68 -24.26 -13.04 22.55
C PHE A 68 -22.90 -12.44 22.20
N ASP A 69 -22.77 -11.84 21.02
CA ASP A 69 -21.49 -11.30 20.55
C ASP A 69 -20.97 -10.17 21.42
N SER A 70 -21.86 -9.27 21.85
CA SER A 70 -21.55 -8.14 22.73
C SER A 70 -21.14 -8.64 24.11
N SER A 71 -21.87 -9.60 24.65
CA SER A 71 -21.65 -10.19 25.99
C SER A 71 -20.32 -10.95 26.04
N VAL A 72 -20.01 -11.77 25.03
CA VAL A 72 -18.72 -12.48 24.93
C VAL A 72 -17.56 -11.50 24.82
N ASN A 73 -17.71 -10.43 24.04
CA ASN A 73 -16.67 -9.41 23.91
C ASN A 73 -16.42 -8.67 25.23
N VAL A 74 -17.46 -8.34 25.97
CA VAL A 74 -17.35 -7.73 27.31
C VAL A 74 -16.66 -8.67 28.28
N ALA A 75 -17.08 -9.94 28.33
CA ALA A 75 -16.49 -10.94 29.21
C ALA A 75 -14.98 -11.12 28.93
N ARG A 76 -14.58 -11.15 27.67
CA ARG A 76 -13.16 -11.23 27.26
C ARG A 76 -12.37 -9.99 27.65
N LYS A 77 -12.94 -8.81 27.42
CA LYS A 77 -12.28 -7.54 27.71
C LYS A 77 -11.97 -7.36 29.20
N LEU A 78 -12.84 -7.88 30.05
CA LEU A 78 -12.71 -7.79 31.50
C LEU A 78 -12.10 -9.05 32.14
N GLY A 79 -11.90 -10.13 31.39
CA GLY A 79 -11.48 -11.43 31.92
C GLY A 79 -12.52 -12.10 32.81
N CYS A 80 -13.81 -11.76 32.60
CA CYS A 80 -14.94 -12.27 33.40
C CYS A 80 -15.36 -13.69 32.99
N GLY A 81 -16.19 -14.30 33.83
CA GLY A 81 -16.90 -15.53 33.52
C GLY A 81 -18.11 -15.30 32.61
N VAL A 82 -18.67 -16.36 32.09
CA VAL A 82 -19.91 -16.38 31.31
C VAL A 82 -20.87 -17.45 31.80
N VAL A 83 -22.16 -17.20 31.64
CA VAL A 83 -23.25 -18.13 32.00
C VAL A 83 -24.19 -18.25 30.80
N PHE A 84 -24.54 -19.49 30.45
CA PHE A 84 -25.54 -19.80 29.44
C PHE A 84 -26.94 -19.99 30.04
N SER A 85 -27.96 -19.94 29.21
CA SER A 85 -29.36 -20.09 29.63
C SER A 85 -29.70 -21.49 30.24
N ASP A 86 -28.89 -22.50 29.96
CA ASP A 86 -29.01 -23.84 30.59
C ASP A 86 -28.34 -23.94 31.97
N GLY A 87 -27.78 -22.82 32.48
CA GLY A 87 -27.11 -22.76 33.78
C GLY A 87 -25.64 -23.18 33.72
N THR A 88 -25.08 -23.52 32.55
CA THR A 88 -23.66 -23.81 32.43
C THR A 88 -22.85 -22.51 32.55
N ALA A 89 -21.91 -22.49 33.51
CA ALA A 89 -21.08 -21.34 33.79
C ALA A 89 -19.58 -21.67 33.65
N PHE A 90 -18.82 -20.68 33.25
CA PHE A 90 -17.34 -20.73 33.17
C PHE A 90 -16.77 -19.51 33.90
N GLU A 91 -15.87 -19.74 34.85
CA GLU A 91 -15.28 -18.64 35.65
C GLU A 91 -14.48 -17.62 34.80
N ARG A 92 -13.95 -18.04 33.65
CA ARG A 92 -13.30 -17.18 32.68
C ARG A 92 -13.64 -17.61 31.26
N VAL A 93 -14.08 -16.68 30.45
CA VAL A 93 -14.38 -16.98 29.03
C VAL A 93 -13.14 -17.44 28.25
N SER A 94 -11.93 -17.05 28.68
CA SER A 94 -10.67 -17.50 28.08
C SER A 94 -10.33 -18.98 28.36
N SER A 95 -10.99 -19.62 29.30
CA SER A 95 -10.81 -21.05 29.58
C SER A 95 -11.67 -21.96 28.69
N ILE A 96 -12.60 -21.39 27.94
CA ILE A 96 -13.46 -22.12 27.00
C ILE A 96 -12.81 -22.13 25.63
N SER A 97 -12.65 -23.30 25.03
CA SER A 97 -12.23 -23.35 23.61
C SER A 97 -13.32 -22.73 22.68
N PRO A 98 -12.95 -22.13 21.58
CA PRO A 98 -13.93 -21.58 20.63
C PRO A 98 -14.97 -22.63 20.16
N VAL A 99 -14.55 -23.87 19.95
CA VAL A 99 -15.43 -24.98 19.56
C VAL A 99 -16.44 -25.31 20.67
N GLU A 100 -16.01 -25.31 21.92
CA GLU A 100 -16.92 -25.52 23.07
C GLU A 100 -17.90 -24.36 23.20
N LEU A 101 -17.41 -23.11 23.10
CA LEU A 101 -18.28 -21.94 23.20
C LEU A 101 -19.37 -21.95 22.12
N GLU A 102 -19.03 -22.34 20.90
CA GLU A 102 -20.00 -22.46 19.77
C GLU A 102 -20.97 -23.64 20.00
N ARG A 103 -20.48 -24.75 20.54
CA ARG A 103 -21.33 -25.90 20.93
C ARG A 103 -22.35 -25.52 21.98
N TYR A 104 -21.93 -24.82 23.03
CA TYR A 104 -22.83 -24.33 24.06
C TYR A 104 -23.81 -23.28 23.52
N ALA A 105 -23.36 -22.39 22.64
CA ALA A 105 -24.25 -21.44 21.96
C ALA A 105 -25.34 -22.15 21.15
N ALA A 106 -24.96 -23.14 20.34
CA ALA A 106 -25.90 -23.93 19.54
C ALA A 106 -26.90 -24.71 20.42
N SER A 107 -26.43 -25.32 21.52
CA SER A 107 -27.30 -26.07 22.47
C SER A 107 -28.30 -25.16 23.19
N ASN A 108 -28.02 -23.88 23.31
CA ASN A 108 -28.90 -22.85 23.87
C ASN A 108 -29.72 -22.12 22.83
N GLY A 109 -29.82 -22.61 21.59
CA GLY A 109 -30.64 -22.05 20.52
C GLY A 109 -30.05 -20.80 19.87
N ILE A 110 -28.79 -20.52 20.14
CA ILE A 110 -28.05 -19.40 19.48
C ILE A 110 -27.56 -19.93 18.14
N GLY A 111 -28.10 -19.39 17.03
CA GLY A 111 -27.76 -19.83 15.68
C GLY A 111 -26.29 -19.58 15.31
N GLN A 112 -25.75 -20.44 14.44
CA GLN A 112 -24.41 -20.25 13.91
C GLN A 112 -24.30 -18.94 13.12
N ASN A 113 -23.24 -18.19 13.34
CA ASN A 113 -22.92 -16.97 12.62
C ASN A 113 -21.42 -16.92 12.35
N TRP A 114 -21.03 -17.00 11.07
CA TRP A 114 -19.63 -17.02 10.67
C TRP A 114 -18.84 -15.77 11.12
N LYS A 115 -19.50 -14.59 11.24
CA LYS A 115 -18.86 -13.37 11.78
C LYS A 115 -18.54 -13.52 13.27
N ARG A 116 -19.47 -14.08 14.03
CA ARG A 116 -19.29 -14.37 15.44
C ARG A 116 -18.18 -15.39 15.67
N ILE A 117 -18.19 -16.48 14.90
CA ILE A 117 -17.17 -17.53 14.96
C ILE A 117 -15.79 -16.95 14.69
N ALA A 118 -15.62 -16.16 13.63
CA ALA A 118 -14.36 -15.51 13.31
C ALA A 118 -13.88 -14.59 14.44
N ALA A 119 -14.77 -13.80 15.03
CA ALA A 119 -14.44 -12.89 16.14
C ALA A 119 -14.03 -13.65 17.40
N ILE A 120 -14.72 -14.76 17.72
CA ILE A 120 -14.41 -15.64 18.86
C ILE A 120 -13.01 -16.23 18.67
N TYR A 121 -12.72 -16.81 17.51
CA TYR A 121 -11.42 -17.41 17.24
C TYR A 121 -10.29 -16.35 17.27
N ALA A 122 -10.47 -15.21 16.63
CA ALA A 122 -9.48 -14.15 16.64
C ALA A 122 -9.17 -13.59 18.03
N GLY A 123 -10.17 -13.57 18.93
CA GLY A 123 -9.97 -13.16 20.31
C GLY A 123 -9.34 -14.21 21.23
N SER A 124 -9.36 -15.48 20.84
CA SER A 124 -8.92 -16.62 21.67
C SER A 124 -7.56 -17.18 21.30
N VAL A 125 -7.08 -16.87 20.09
CA VAL A 125 -5.90 -17.51 19.51
C VAL A 125 -4.67 -16.63 19.68
N PRO A 126 -3.53 -17.20 20.12
CA PRO A 126 -2.23 -16.51 20.08
C PRO A 126 -1.87 -16.11 18.65
N PHE A 127 -1.17 -14.98 18.50
CA PHE A 127 -0.71 -14.42 17.23
C PHE A 127 0.06 -15.37 16.27
N LYS A 128 0.35 -16.59 16.71
CA LYS A 128 1.11 -17.60 15.97
C LYS A 128 0.26 -18.62 15.22
N MET A 129 -1.07 -18.53 15.29
CA MET A 129 -1.90 -19.49 14.55
C MET A 129 -1.80 -19.27 13.06
N LEU A 130 -1.35 -20.29 12.35
CA LEU A 130 -1.28 -20.29 10.89
C LEU A 130 -2.69 -20.36 10.29
N ARG A 131 -2.89 -19.71 9.14
CA ARG A 131 -4.15 -19.73 8.39
C ARG A 131 -4.74 -21.14 8.27
N LYS A 132 -3.90 -22.13 7.95
CA LYS A 132 -4.33 -23.54 7.83
C LYS A 132 -4.95 -24.08 9.12
N GLN A 133 -4.41 -23.72 10.29
CA GLN A 133 -4.98 -24.12 11.57
C GLN A 133 -6.34 -23.44 11.82
N ALA A 134 -6.48 -22.17 11.41
CA ALA A 134 -7.76 -21.46 11.48
C ALA A 134 -8.80 -22.08 10.53
N GLU A 135 -8.40 -22.44 9.31
CA GLU A 135 -9.25 -23.14 8.34
C GLU A 135 -9.72 -24.49 8.90
N ASP A 136 -8.81 -25.28 9.50
CA ASP A 136 -9.11 -26.59 10.08
C ASP A 136 -10.06 -26.46 11.30
N GLU A 137 -9.83 -25.48 12.17
CA GLU A 137 -10.65 -25.28 13.37
C GLU A 137 -12.04 -24.70 13.04
N ILE A 138 -12.11 -23.70 12.19
CA ILE A 138 -13.37 -23.09 11.75
C ILE A 138 -14.20 -24.11 10.95
N GLY A 139 -13.54 -24.90 10.07
CA GLY A 139 -14.21 -25.96 9.32
C GLY A 139 -14.83 -27.07 10.18
N LYS A 140 -14.40 -27.24 11.42
CA LYS A 140 -15.04 -28.17 12.38
C LYS A 140 -16.37 -27.65 12.92
N VAL A 141 -16.59 -26.34 12.87
CA VAL A 141 -17.75 -25.66 13.48
C VAL A 141 -18.74 -25.18 12.42
N VAL A 142 -18.25 -24.75 11.27
CA VAL A 142 -19.06 -24.19 10.18
C VAL A 142 -19.25 -25.26 9.11
N VAL A 143 -20.49 -25.65 8.87
CA VAL A 143 -20.84 -26.73 7.93
C VAL A 143 -20.79 -26.25 6.47
N ASP A 144 -21.19 -24.99 6.22
CA ASP A 144 -21.16 -24.40 4.89
C ASP A 144 -19.75 -23.93 4.52
N GLN A 145 -19.24 -24.41 3.37
CA GLN A 145 -17.86 -24.10 2.94
C GLN A 145 -17.66 -22.61 2.59
N ASP A 146 -18.67 -21.94 2.05
CA ASP A 146 -18.56 -20.52 1.73
C ASP A 146 -18.57 -19.66 2.99
N ASP A 147 -19.37 -20.03 3.96
CA ASP A 147 -19.39 -19.37 5.27
C ASP A 147 -18.13 -19.66 6.07
N ALA A 148 -17.55 -20.85 5.98
CA ALA A 148 -16.27 -21.17 6.58
C ALA A 148 -15.14 -20.31 5.98
N ALA A 149 -15.12 -20.14 4.67
CA ALA A 149 -14.15 -19.27 3.99
C ALA A 149 -14.28 -17.81 4.44
N LYS A 150 -15.49 -17.27 4.54
CA LYS A 150 -15.76 -15.92 5.05
C LYS A 150 -15.36 -15.76 6.51
N ALA A 151 -15.57 -16.82 7.34
CA ALA A 151 -15.15 -16.83 8.72
C ALA A 151 -13.63 -16.78 8.87
N VAL A 152 -12.88 -17.53 8.03
CA VAL A 152 -11.40 -17.49 8.01
C VAL A 152 -10.89 -16.11 7.59
N GLU A 153 -11.46 -15.52 6.55
CA GLU A 153 -11.07 -14.18 6.11
C GLU A 153 -11.31 -13.11 7.18
N LEU A 154 -12.46 -13.16 7.85
CA LEU A 154 -12.76 -12.24 8.94
C LEU A 154 -11.85 -12.48 10.16
N PHE A 155 -11.53 -13.75 10.47
CA PHE A 155 -10.56 -14.12 11.50
C PHE A 155 -9.19 -13.49 11.23
N GLU A 156 -8.65 -13.66 10.01
CA GLU A 156 -7.38 -13.05 9.61
C GLU A 156 -7.41 -11.53 9.80
N ARG A 157 -8.47 -10.87 9.35
CA ARG A 157 -8.65 -9.42 9.52
C ARG A 157 -8.64 -8.97 10.98
N ILE A 158 -9.36 -9.68 11.85
CA ILE A 158 -9.41 -9.36 13.29
C ILE A 158 -8.06 -9.64 13.96
N LEU A 159 -7.39 -10.71 13.56
CA LEU A 159 -6.06 -11.08 14.07
C LEU A 159 -5.02 -10.00 13.70
N PHE A 160 -5.02 -9.53 12.45
CA PHE A 160 -4.16 -8.42 12.00
C PHE A 160 -4.43 -7.14 12.77
N LYS A 161 -5.71 -6.81 12.98
CA LYS A 161 -6.12 -5.65 13.78
C LYS A 161 -5.58 -5.71 15.20
N ASN A 162 -5.66 -6.88 15.85
CA ASN A 162 -5.16 -7.06 17.21
C ASN A 162 -3.63 -7.03 17.25
N ARG A 163 -2.95 -7.63 16.27
CA ARG A 163 -1.49 -7.63 16.14
C ARG A 163 -0.96 -6.21 15.98
N ASN A 164 -1.54 -5.41 15.07
CA ASN A 164 -1.08 -4.04 14.83
C ASN A 164 -1.41 -3.10 16.00
N LYS A 165 -2.54 -3.29 16.68
CA LYS A 165 -2.83 -2.54 17.92
C LYS A 165 -1.79 -2.80 19.01
N ALA A 166 -1.29 -4.02 19.11
CA ALA A 166 -0.24 -4.38 20.07
C ALA A 166 1.14 -3.86 19.61
N SER A 167 1.46 -3.92 18.30
CA SER A 167 2.74 -3.47 17.78
C SER A 167 2.86 -1.94 17.70
N CYS A 168 1.82 -1.23 17.25
CA CYS A 168 1.86 0.23 17.10
C CYS A 168 1.92 1.01 18.42
N LYS A 169 1.42 0.44 19.52
CA LYS A 169 1.46 1.16 20.82
C LYS A 169 2.80 1.09 21.54
N ASN A 170 3.62 0.07 21.27
CA ASN A 170 4.77 -0.22 22.12
C ASN A 170 6.14 -0.25 21.41
N SER A 171 6.20 -0.34 20.09
CA SER A 171 7.46 -0.63 19.41
C SER A 171 8.45 0.55 19.42
N ILE A 172 7.98 1.75 19.13
CA ILE A 172 8.84 2.97 19.18
C ILE A 172 9.25 3.30 20.62
N ALA A 173 8.30 3.26 21.55
CA ALA A 173 8.54 3.57 22.97
C ALA A 173 9.45 2.56 23.68
N GLN A 174 9.60 1.34 23.13
CA GLN A 174 10.50 0.31 23.68
C GLN A 174 11.93 0.38 23.15
N LYS A 175 12.20 1.23 22.15
CA LYS A 175 13.57 1.40 21.63
C LYS A 175 14.44 2.12 22.68
N PRO A 176 15.69 1.67 22.87
CA PRO A 176 16.60 2.33 23.80
C PRO A 176 16.85 3.78 23.37
N ASN A 177 16.97 4.67 24.34
CA ASN A 177 17.26 6.09 24.13
C ASN A 177 16.20 6.83 23.27
N VAL A 178 14.95 6.43 23.31
CA VAL A 178 13.82 7.11 22.70
C VAL A 178 12.94 7.71 23.81
N SER A 179 12.84 9.03 23.81
CA SER A 179 11.90 9.78 24.66
C SER A 179 10.64 10.06 23.87
N MET A 180 9.49 9.61 24.35
CA MET A 180 8.21 9.78 23.67
C MET A 180 7.28 10.69 24.47
N LYS A 181 6.84 11.79 23.84
CA LYS A 181 5.85 12.73 24.37
C LYS A 181 4.57 12.63 23.56
N GLU A 182 3.43 12.46 24.23
CA GLU A 182 2.12 12.52 23.57
C GLU A 182 1.74 13.98 23.32
N PHE A 183 1.33 14.29 22.07
CA PHE A 183 0.77 15.58 21.70
C PHE A 183 -0.76 15.49 21.79
N PRO A 184 -1.42 16.30 22.62
CA PRO A 184 -2.84 16.10 22.96
C PRO A 184 -3.81 16.42 21.81
N PHE A 185 -3.37 17.21 20.83
CA PHE A 185 -4.22 17.65 19.73
C PHE A 185 -4.20 16.65 18.58
N ARG A 186 -5.39 16.27 18.13
CA ARG A 186 -5.59 15.27 17.06
C ARG A 186 -6.08 15.87 15.75
N LYS A 187 -6.51 17.14 15.81
CA LYS A 187 -7.01 17.96 14.69
C LYS A 187 -6.41 19.35 14.79
N PHE A 188 -6.47 20.10 13.69
CA PHE A 188 -6.06 21.50 13.73
C PHE A 188 -6.91 22.31 14.71
N SER A 189 -6.24 23.04 15.56
CA SER A 189 -6.80 24.08 16.43
C SER A 189 -5.77 25.16 16.66
N GLN A 190 -6.18 26.37 17.00
CA GLN A 190 -5.26 27.46 17.32
C GLN A 190 -4.44 27.14 18.59
N GLU A 191 -5.06 26.49 19.57
CA GLU A 191 -4.37 26.03 20.78
C GLU A 191 -3.30 24.99 20.46
N GLY A 192 -3.64 23.99 19.62
CA GLY A 192 -2.68 22.97 19.15
C GLY A 192 -1.54 23.58 18.37
N LEU A 193 -1.81 24.59 17.54
CA LEU A 193 -0.78 25.30 16.81
C LEU A 193 0.17 26.07 17.75
N MET A 194 -0.38 26.72 18.80
CA MET A 194 0.44 27.40 19.81
C MET A 194 1.31 26.40 20.57
N GLU A 195 0.76 25.27 21.01
CA GLU A 195 1.54 24.24 21.70
C GLU A 195 2.65 23.68 20.81
N LEU A 196 2.37 23.43 19.52
CA LEU A 196 3.37 22.95 18.58
C LEU A 196 4.50 23.98 18.35
N ARG A 197 4.20 25.27 18.41
CA ARG A 197 5.20 26.35 18.39
C ARG A 197 6.10 26.34 19.62
N GLU A 198 5.55 26.09 20.79
CA GLU A 198 6.35 25.96 22.01
C GLU A 198 7.25 24.72 21.97
N GLU A 199 6.76 23.58 21.48
CA GLU A 199 7.58 22.38 21.24
C GLU A 199 8.73 22.68 20.25
N MET A 200 8.45 23.43 19.19
CA MET A 200 9.47 23.83 18.20
C MET A 200 10.55 24.74 18.85
N LYS A 201 10.14 25.74 19.65
CA LYS A 201 11.08 26.63 20.33
C LYS A 201 11.95 25.86 21.33
N ALA A 202 11.34 24.94 22.07
CA ALA A 202 12.06 24.07 23.00
C ALA A 202 13.10 23.19 22.27
N ALA A 203 12.71 22.59 21.15
CA ALA A 203 13.61 21.80 20.32
C ALA A 203 14.76 22.63 19.73
N TYR A 204 14.47 23.85 19.27
CA TYR A 204 15.48 24.75 18.74
C TYR A 204 16.50 25.14 19.81
N ALA A 205 16.05 25.43 21.03
CA ALA A 205 16.92 25.79 22.15
C ALA A 205 17.78 24.61 22.64
N ALA A 206 17.19 23.39 22.69
CA ALA A 206 17.89 22.23 23.20
C ALA A 206 18.82 21.58 22.16
N GLY A 207 18.48 21.68 20.86
CA GLY A 207 19.16 20.93 19.81
C GLY A 207 18.84 19.43 19.89
N GLY A 208 19.50 18.63 19.03
CA GLY A 208 19.31 17.18 18.99
C GLY A 208 18.38 16.71 17.90
N VAL A 209 17.81 15.50 18.03
CA VAL A 209 16.97 14.87 17.01
C VAL A 209 15.55 14.72 17.51
N TYR A 210 14.61 15.27 16.74
CA TYR A 210 13.19 15.25 17.03
C TYR A 210 12.43 14.58 15.89
N VAL A 211 11.46 13.73 16.23
CA VAL A 211 10.53 13.12 15.29
C VAL A 211 9.12 13.61 15.59
N TRP A 212 8.51 14.31 14.65
CA TRP A 212 7.13 14.78 14.76
C TRP A 212 6.19 13.81 14.04
N LYS A 213 5.77 12.79 14.76
CA LYS A 213 4.75 11.82 14.32
C LYS A 213 3.36 12.38 14.60
N LEU A 214 2.94 13.36 13.80
CA LEU A 214 1.73 14.13 14.01
C LEU A 214 0.76 13.98 12.81
N PRO A 215 -0.57 13.99 13.04
CA PRO A 215 -1.58 13.86 11.99
C PRO A 215 -1.40 14.89 10.86
N MET A 216 -1.96 14.55 9.68
CA MET A 216 -2.01 15.51 8.59
C MET A 216 -2.95 16.67 8.93
N GLY A 217 -2.60 17.87 8.43
CA GLY A 217 -3.40 19.07 8.61
C GLY A 217 -3.35 19.71 10.01
N ILE A 218 -2.50 19.25 10.93
CA ILE A 218 -2.38 19.80 12.29
C ILE A 218 -1.58 21.11 12.34
N GLY A 219 -1.00 21.55 11.23
CA GLY A 219 -0.21 22.78 11.17
C GLY A 219 1.30 22.59 11.13
N LYS A 220 1.82 21.35 10.94
CA LYS A 220 3.26 21.06 10.89
C LYS A 220 4.04 22.01 9.96
N THR A 221 3.57 22.14 8.72
CA THR A 221 4.22 22.96 7.70
C THR A 221 4.29 24.44 8.10
N LEU A 222 3.26 24.96 8.78
CA LEU A 222 3.28 26.34 9.29
C LEU A 222 4.42 26.55 10.30
N VAL A 223 4.52 25.63 11.27
CA VAL A 223 5.54 25.72 12.32
C VAL A 223 6.94 25.45 11.77
N ILE A 224 7.09 24.59 10.79
CA ILE A 224 8.37 24.38 10.07
C ILE A 224 8.81 25.65 9.33
N ASN A 225 7.89 26.32 8.64
CA ASN A 225 8.22 27.60 7.99
C ASN A 225 8.67 28.66 9.01
N GLU A 226 7.97 28.75 10.14
CA GLU A 226 8.38 29.65 11.26
C GLU A 226 9.75 29.28 11.84
N LEU A 227 10.10 27.98 11.92
CA LEU A 227 11.42 27.52 12.33
C LEU A 227 12.51 28.00 11.37
N ILE A 228 12.27 27.87 10.05
CA ILE A 228 13.23 28.31 9.02
C ILE A 228 13.45 29.82 9.08
N GLU A 229 12.36 30.60 9.21
CA GLU A 229 12.44 32.08 9.36
C GLU A 229 13.17 32.47 10.62
N MET A 230 12.86 31.82 11.75
CA MET A 230 13.51 32.06 13.02
C MET A 230 15.02 31.78 12.95
N ALA A 231 15.41 30.64 12.36
CA ALA A 231 16.80 30.27 12.15
C ALA A 231 17.55 31.30 11.29
N GLY A 232 16.91 31.77 10.21
CA GLY A 232 17.43 32.84 9.35
C GLY A 232 17.73 34.15 10.11
N ASN A 233 16.85 34.52 11.06
CA ASN A 233 17.06 35.69 11.92
C ASN A 233 18.29 35.56 12.83
N PHE A 234 18.70 34.32 13.16
CA PHE A 234 19.91 34.04 13.93
C PHE A 234 21.11 33.67 13.04
N CYS A 235 21.02 33.88 11.74
CA CYS A 235 22.04 33.49 10.73
C CYS A 235 22.42 32.00 10.76
N GLU A 236 21.52 31.11 11.18
CA GLU A 236 21.70 29.67 11.14
C GLU A 236 21.20 29.12 9.81
N LYS A 237 22.06 28.36 9.12
CA LYS A 237 21.70 27.75 7.84
C LYS A 237 20.77 26.54 8.03
N THR A 238 19.70 26.49 7.24
CA THR A 238 18.69 25.43 7.32
C THR A 238 18.57 24.68 6.00
N ALA A 239 18.74 23.36 6.04
CA ALA A 239 18.47 22.45 4.92
C ALA A 239 17.12 21.75 5.12
N TYR A 240 16.17 22.00 4.21
CA TYR A 240 14.91 21.28 4.12
C TYR A 240 15.03 20.20 3.05
N ILE A 241 15.03 18.93 3.46
CA ILE A 241 15.26 17.78 2.61
C ILE A 241 13.95 17.01 2.44
N ALA A 242 13.54 16.79 1.21
CA ALA A 242 12.30 16.11 0.88
C ALA A 242 12.54 14.88 -0.03
N PRO A 243 11.68 13.85 0.02
CA PRO A 243 11.83 12.65 -0.82
C PRO A 243 11.57 12.92 -2.31
N ARG A 244 10.81 13.97 -2.63
CA ARG A 244 10.36 14.27 -4.00
C ARG A 244 10.51 15.75 -4.31
N VAL A 245 10.82 16.03 -5.58
CA VAL A 245 10.98 17.41 -6.12
C VAL A 245 9.79 18.29 -5.79
N ASN A 246 8.58 17.73 -5.90
CA ASN A 246 7.37 18.50 -5.70
C ASN A 246 7.19 18.96 -4.25
N ILE A 247 7.52 18.10 -3.28
CA ILE A 247 7.47 18.48 -1.86
C ILE A 247 8.51 19.57 -1.58
N SER A 248 9.70 19.45 -2.15
CA SER A 248 10.72 20.50 -2.08
C SER A 248 10.26 21.85 -2.68
N ARG A 249 9.43 21.83 -3.72
CA ARG A 249 8.86 23.03 -4.34
C ARG A 249 7.68 23.63 -3.56
N ALA A 250 7.08 22.90 -2.64
CA ALA A 250 5.92 23.35 -1.88
C ALA A 250 6.26 24.47 -0.87
N ILE A 251 7.51 24.57 -0.47
CA ILE A 251 7.99 25.69 0.36
C ILE A 251 8.10 26.95 -0.52
N LYS A 252 7.57 28.05 -0.02
CA LYS A 252 7.69 29.34 -0.72
C LYS A 252 9.15 29.75 -0.83
N GLU A 253 9.54 30.26 -1.98
CA GLU A 253 10.90 30.74 -2.29
C GLU A 253 11.37 31.83 -1.31
N SER A 254 10.45 32.58 -0.70
CA SER A 254 10.74 33.56 0.35
C SER A 254 11.16 32.93 1.68
N ILE A 255 10.88 31.65 1.91
CA ILE A 255 11.19 30.92 3.14
C ILE A 255 12.45 30.09 2.93
N ALA A 256 12.50 29.28 1.88
CA ALA A 256 13.66 28.50 1.52
C ALA A 256 13.83 28.46 -0.01
N HIS A 257 15.05 28.77 -0.47
CA HIS A 257 15.37 28.73 -1.89
C HIS A 257 15.27 27.30 -2.44
N ASN A 258 14.57 27.15 -3.57
CA ASN A 258 14.47 25.84 -4.21
C ASN A 258 15.77 25.52 -4.96
N TYR A 259 16.31 24.34 -4.77
CA TYR A 259 17.55 23.87 -5.38
C TYR A 259 17.52 23.84 -6.94
N LEU A 260 16.35 23.92 -7.56
CA LEU A 260 16.15 24.00 -9.01
C LEU A 260 16.04 25.44 -9.51
N SER A 261 16.03 26.44 -8.64
CA SER A 261 15.94 27.85 -9.03
C SER A 261 17.22 28.31 -9.72
N ASP A 262 17.10 28.95 -10.86
CA ASP A 262 18.25 29.56 -11.57
C ASP A 262 18.82 30.75 -10.80
N LYS A 263 18.05 31.34 -9.90
CA LYS A 263 18.46 32.51 -9.08
C LYS A 263 19.58 32.20 -8.09
N ILE A 264 19.80 30.93 -7.75
CA ILE A 264 20.80 30.50 -6.78
C ILE A 264 22.08 29.94 -7.40
N VAL A 265 22.16 29.90 -8.72
CA VAL A 265 23.32 29.32 -9.41
C VAL A 265 24.57 30.18 -9.15
N GLY A 266 25.57 29.57 -8.52
CA GLY A 266 26.83 30.22 -8.10
C GLY A 266 26.74 31.00 -6.79
N GLU A 267 25.60 30.98 -6.11
CA GLU A 267 25.37 31.66 -4.83
C GLU A 267 24.96 30.69 -3.72
N GLU A 268 25.02 29.37 -3.98
CA GLU A 268 24.47 28.32 -3.12
C GLU A 268 25.06 28.33 -1.69
N ASP A 269 26.34 28.67 -1.57
CA ASP A 269 27.05 28.76 -0.28
C ASP A 269 26.64 29.97 0.55
N LYS A 270 26.04 31.00 -0.06
CA LYS A 270 25.59 32.22 0.60
C LYS A 270 24.17 32.17 1.13
N LEU A 271 23.41 31.12 0.77
CA LEU A 271 22.01 30.97 1.17
C LEU A 271 21.88 30.82 2.69
N GLY A 272 20.78 31.35 3.26
CA GLY A 272 20.36 31.08 4.64
C GLY A 272 19.59 29.78 4.74
N SER A 273 18.79 29.46 3.72
CA SER A 273 17.96 28.26 3.69
C SER A 273 17.86 27.66 2.28
N LEU A 274 17.85 26.33 2.22
CA LEU A 274 17.78 25.58 0.96
C LEU A 274 16.77 24.45 1.08
N SER A 275 15.82 24.40 0.14
CA SER A 275 14.91 23.25 -0.05
C SER A 275 15.43 22.37 -1.18
N ILE A 276 15.74 21.09 -0.87
CA ILE A 276 16.41 20.16 -1.79
C ILE A 276 15.75 18.78 -1.77
N CYS A 277 15.69 18.15 -2.94
CA CYS A 277 15.28 16.73 -3.03
C CYS A 277 16.44 15.81 -2.66
N ILE A 278 16.13 14.71 -1.95
CA ILE A 278 17.11 13.72 -1.49
C ILE A 278 18.04 13.22 -2.61
N ASN A 279 17.54 13.04 -3.85
CA ASN A 279 18.34 12.61 -5.00
C ASN A 279 19.42 13.62 -5.40
N SER A 280 19.38 14.85 -4.89
CA SER A 280 20.29 15.94 -5.25
C SER A 280 21.29 16.30 -4.16
N ILE A 281 21.23 15.67 -2.97
CA ILE A 281 22.12 16.01 -1.87
C ILE A 281 23.61 15.72 -2.16
N MET A 282 23.88 14.78 -3.09
CA MET A 282 25.24 14.44 -3.53
C MET A 282 25.84 15.40 -4.57
N LYS A 283 25.06 16.38 -5.09
CA LYS A 283 25.56 17.31 -6.08
C LYS A 283 26.59 18.26 -5.47
N GLU A 284 27.76 18.33 -6.08
CA GLU A 284 28.92 19.09 -5.60
C GLU A 284 28.57 20.54 -5.26
N ARG A 285 27.77 21.21 -6.08
CA ARG A 285 27.38 22.62 -5.87
C ARG A 285 26.64 22.88 -4.56
N PHE A 286 26.02 21.87 -3.91
CA PHE A 286 25.28 22.03 -2.67
C PHE A 286 26.09 21.59 -1.43
N GLN A 287 27.23 20.93 -1.61
CA GLN A 287 27.98 20.32 -0.50
C GLN A 287 28.46 21.37 0.52
N VAL A 288 28.95 22.51 0.06
CA VAL A 288 29.41 23.59 0.95
C VAL A 288 28.27 24.11 1.83
N PHE A 289 27.08 24.33 1.23
CA PHE A 289 25.90 24.73 1.97
C PHE A 289 25.46 23.67 2.99
N LEU A 290 25.31 22.41 2.53
CA LEU A 290 24.85 21.28 3.36
C LEU A 290 25.83 21.04 4.52
N ASP A 291 27.13 21.22 4.31
CA ASP A 291 28.15 21.13 5.34
C ASP A 291 28.05 22.20 6.41
N GLN A 292 27.48 23.34 6.07
CA GLN A 292 27.31 24.48 6.99
C GLN A 292 25.91 24.51 7.64
N ALA A 293 24.99 23.62 7.18
CA ALA A 293 23.63 23.58 7.70
C ALA A 293 23.63 23.13 9.18
N GLY A 294 23.27 24.03 10.07
CA GLY A 294 23.10 23.75 11.50
C GLY A 294 21.76 23.09 11.80
N ILE A 295 20.77 23.29 10.96
CA ILE A 295 19.42 22.74 11.09
C ILE A 295 19.08 21.90 9.86
N ILE A 296 18.61 20.69 10.10
CA ILE A 296 18.12 19.78 9.05
C ILE A 296 16.67 19.42 9.32
N ILE A 297 15.82 19.67 8.35
CA ILE A 297 14.41 19.29 8.35
C ILE A 297 14.24 18.16 7.34
N LEU A 298 13.74 17.01 7.81
CA LEU A 298 13.45 15.83 6.98
C LEU A 298 11.93 15.71 6.83
N GLU A 299 11.41 16.06 5.67
CA GLU A 299 9.97 15.99 5.40
C GLU A 299 9.61 14.61 4.83
N GLU A 300 8.50 14.03 5.31
CA GLU A 300 8.03 12.68 4.91
C GLU A 300 9.17 11.65 5.00
N VAL A 301 9.80 11.59 6.17
CA VAL A 301 11.06 10.83 6.38
C VAL A 301 10.91 9.34 6.12
N GLU A 302 9.75 8.75 6.40
CA GLU A 302 9.45 7.34 6.11
C GLU A 302 9.46 7.10 4.60
N GLN A 303 8.80 7.98 3.82
CA GLN A 303 8.84 7.91 2.36
C GLN A 303 10.26 8.16 1.82
N MET A 304 11.05 9.03 2.47
CA MET A 304 12.42 9.32 2.08
C MET A 304 13.31 8.07 2.20
N ILE A 305 13.26 7.39 3.32
CA ILE A 305 14.05 6.17 3.56
C ILE A 305 13.61 5.07 2.59
N ALA A 306 12.30 4.89 2.40
CA ALA A 306 11.77 3.93 1.43
C ALA A 306 12.20 4.26 -0.02
N HIS A 307 12.25 5.54 -0.39
CA HIS A 307 12.71 5.98 -1.70
C HIS A 307 14.20 5.69 -1.91
N ILE A 308 15.04 5.90 -0.89
CA ILE A 308 16.47 5.54 -0.95
C ILE A 308 16.62 4.01 -1.08
N ALA A 309 15.84 3.24 -0.32
CA ALA A 309 15.97 1.78 -0.29
C ALA A 309 15.46 1.10 -1.57
N GLU A 310 14.32 1.49 -2.10
CA GLU A 310 13.61 0.78 -3.18
C GLU A 310 13.17 1.65 -4.36
N GLY A 311 13.26 2.99 -4.24
CA GLY A 311 12.84 3.91 -5.30
C GLY A 311 13.82 4.05 -6.45
N GLU A 312 13.52 4.97 -7.38
CA GLU A 312 14.40 5.33 -8.50
C GLU A 312 15.50 6.30 -8.06
N CYS A 313 16.28 5.90 -7.08
CA CYS A 313 17.39 6.68 -6.55
C CYS A 313 18.72 6.09 -7.04
N ARG A 314 19.56 6.90 -7.69
CA ARG A 314 20.93 6.52 -8.04
C ARG A 314 21.84 6.77 -6.84
N ASN A 315 22.93 6.02 -6.72
CA ASN A 315 23.92 6.16 -5.63
C ASN A 315 23.27 6.06 -4.24
N ARG A 316 22.44 5.05 -4.04
CA ARG A 316 21.59 4.88 -2.84
C ARG A 316 22.39 4.81 -1.56
N VAL A 317 23.49 4.09 -1.59
CA VAL A 317 24.36 3.87 -0.42
C VAL A 317 25.05 5.18 -0.03
N GLU A 318 25.58 5.88 -1.02
CA GLU A 318 26.25 7.17 -0.84
C GLU A 318 25.27 8.22 -0.30
N ILE A 319 24.05 8.28 -0.86
CA ILE A 319 22.99 9.18 -0.37
C ILE A 319 22.60 8.84 1.06
N TYR A 320 22.44 7.55 1.38
CA TYR A 320 22.10 7.10 2.73
C TYR A 320 23.19 7.50 3.74
N ASN A 321 24.46 7.24 3.40
CA ASN A 321 25.59 7.58 4.25
C ASN A 321 25.76 9.09 4.39
N GLU A 322 25.56 9.84 3.31
CA GLU A 322 25.64 11.29 3.34
C GLU A 322 24.55 11.90 4.23
N LEU A 323 23.33 11.39 4.13
CA LEU A 323 22.24 11.84 5.00
C LEU A 323 22.54 11.57 6.47
N ILE A 324 23.08 10.39 6.81
CA ILE A 324 23.54 10.09 8.19
C ILE A 324 24.65 11.06 8.61
N ARG A 325 25.61 11.35 7.73
CA ARG A 325 26.69 12.29 8.00
C ARG A 325 26.15 13.69 8.31
N LEU A 326 25.24 14.18 7.51
CA LEU A 326 24.59 15.47 7.71
C LEU A 326 23.82 15.53 9.03
N ILE A 327 23.03 14.48 9.35
CA ILE A 327 22.29 14.39 10.62
C ILE A 327 23.24 14.40 11.81
N LYS A 328 24.36 13.67 11.76
CA LYS A 328 25.38 13.67 12.84
C LYS A 328 25.98 15.06 13.12
N LYS A 329 26.11 15.87 12.08
CA LYS A 329 26.78 17.16 12.14
C LYS A 329 25.83 18.28 12.58
N ALA A 330 24.55 18.15 12.30
CA ALA A 330 23.55 19.17 12.57
C ALA A 330 23.34 19.38 14.08
N LYS A 331 23.14 20.64 14.47
CA LYS A 331 22.75 21.04 15.83
C LYS A 331 21.33 20.58 16.16
N LEU A 332 20.44 20.72 15.19
CA LEU A 332 19.03 20.33 15.29
C LEU A 332 18.59 19.55 14.06
N VAL A 333 17.93 18.41 14.28
CA VAL A 333 17.24 17.66 13.23
C VAL A 333 15.78 17.52 13.60
N VAL A 334 14.88 17.89 12.69
CA VAL A 334 13.43 17.72 12.83
C VAL A 334 12.94 16.81 11.70
N ALA A 335 12.64 15.57 12.03
CA ALA A 335 12.04 14.59 11.10
C ALA A 335 10.53 14.65 11.22
N VAL A 336 9.84 14.99 10.12
CA VAL A 336 8.41 15.22 10.10
C VAL A 336 7.73 14.15 9.27
N ASP A 337 6.84 13.37 9.88
CA ASP A 337 6.05 12.37 9.19
C ASP A 337 4.86 11.88 10.03
N ALA A 338 3.67 11.83 9.45
CA ALA A 338 2.50 11.28 10.13
C ALA A 338 2.61 9.75 10.35
N ASN A 339 3.38 9.08 9.50
CA ASN A 339 3.54 7.63 9.47
C ASN A 339 4.90 7.15 10.01
N ALA A 340 5.67 8.03 10.69
CA ALA A 340 6.94 7.63 11.26
C ALA A 340 6.82 6.32 12.05
N ASN A 341 7.68 5.37 11.75
CA ASN A 341 7.66 4.01 12.24
C ASN A 341 9.04 3.63 12.86
N GLU A 342 9.21 2.36 13.22
CA GLU A 342 10.48 1.87 13.79
C GLU A 342 11.66 2.07 12.85
N GLU A 343 11.47 1.96 11.54
CA GLU A 343 12.54 2.13 10.56
C GLU A 343 13.09 3.55 10.56
N VAL A 344 12.20 4.54 10.74
CA VAL A 344 12.60 5.94 10.90
C VAL A 344 13.47 6.11 12.14
N ILE A 345 13.07 5.52 13.26
CA ILE A 345 13.83 5.59 14.51
C ILE A 345 15.19 4.92 14.37
N GLU A 346 15.24 3.70 13.83
CA GLU A 346 16.50 2.98 13.64
C GLU A 346 17.46 3.71 12.68
N PHE A 347 16.91 4.27 11.59
CA PHE A 347 17.68 5.09 10.67
C PHE A 347 18.32 6.29 11.41
N LEU A 348 17.52 7.01 12.18
CA LEU A 348 18.02 8.17 12.95
C LEU A 348 19.02 7.75 14.03
N GLN A 349 18.85 6.56 14.64
CA GLN A 349 19.78 6.01 15.63
C GLN A 349 21.16 5.67 15.06
N HIS A 350 21.29 5.45 13.75
CA HIS A 350 22.60 5.35 13.11
C HIS A 350 23.38 6.68 13.13
N ALA A 351 22.67 7.77 13.22
CA ALA A 351 23.25 9.11 13.26
C ALA A 351 23.34 9.67 14.69
N HIS A 352 22.33 9.46 15.53
CA HIS A 352 22.23 10.03 16.86
C HIS A 352 21.53 9.06 17.80
N LYS A 353 22.08 8.86 19.01
CA LYS A 353 21.55 7.85 19.94
C LYS A 353 20.23 8.27 20.59
N ASP A 354 20.12 9.55 20.99
CA ASP A 354 18.96 10.07 21.72
C ASP A 354 17.97 10.71 20.74
N ILE A 355 16.73 10.21 20.73
CA ILE A 355 15.67 10.66 19.83
C ILE A 355 14.45 11.08 20.65
N ASN A 356 13.94 12.28 20.39
CA ASN A 356 12.71 12.79 20.98
C ASN A 356 11.55 12.64 19.99
N VAL A 357 10.50 11.91 20.39
CA VAL A 357 9.33 11.68 19.54
C VAL A 357 8.13 12.43 20.10
N LEU A 358 7.59 13.35 19.33
CA LEU A 358 6.29 13.99 19.60
C LEU A 358 5.24 13.25 18.78
N SER A 359 4.28 12.59 19.43
CA SER A 359 3.34 11.69 18.77
C SER A 359 1.89 12.03 19.06
N SER A 360 1.04 12.00 18.01
CA SER A 360 -0.41 12.08 18.12
C SER A 360 -1.07 11.14 17.12
N ILE A 361 -2.33 10.79 17.37
CA ILE A 361 -3.12 9.90 16.51
C ILE A 361 -4.19 10.71 15.79
N SER A 362 -4.41 10.45 14.50
CA SER A 362 -5.49 11.06 13.72
C SER A 362 -6.87 10.76 14.33
N ASP A 363 -7.76 11.73 14.30
CA ASP A 363 -9.17 11.55 14.62
C ASP A 363 -10.04 11.94 13.43
N ASN A 364 -10.53 10.92 12.71
CA ASN A 364 -11.41 11.06 11.55
C ASN A 364 -12.83 10.55 11.85
N SER A 365 -13.27 10.57 13.11
CA SER A 365 -14.55 10.00 13.58
C SER A 365 -15.80 10.58 12.89
N GLY A 366 -15.69 11.76 12.28
CA GLY A 366 -16.77 12.40 11.52
C GLY A 366 -16.83 12.06 10.03
N ILE A 367 -15.98 11.13 9.55
CA ILE A 367 -15.89 10.76 8.14
C ILE A 367 -16.25 9.29 7.98
N GLU A 368 -17.22 9.02 7.12
CA GLU A 368 -17.65 7.66 6.76
C GLU A 368 -16.79 7.12 5.61
N ILE A 369 -16.28 5.90 5.77
CA ILE A 369 -15.69 5.11 4.69
C ILE A 369 -16.65 3.98 4.34
N ALA A 370 -17.21 4.03 3.14
CA ALA A 370 -18.08 2.99 2.60
C ALA A 370 -17.26 2.03 1.74
N PHE A 371 -17.00 0.82 2.22
CA PHE A 371 -16.29 -0.20 1.46
C PHE A 371 -17.20 -0.91 0.47
N GLY A 372 -16.72 -1.07 -0.76
CA GLY A 372 -17.41 -1.81 -1.80
C GLY A 372 -16.47 -2.65 -2.65
N GLU A 373 -17.01 -3.66 -3.33
CA GLU A 373 -16.26 -4.37 -4.35
C GLU A 373 -15.89 -3.42 -5.51
N GLU A 374 -14.77 -3.73 -6.20
CA GLU A 374 -14.32 -2.90 -7.33
C GLU A 374 -15.43 -2.66 -8.36
N SER A 375 -16.26 -3.67 -8.64
CA SER A 375 -17.37 -3.55 -9.58
C SER A 375 -18.46 -2.59 -9.13
N SER A 376 -18.80 -2.62 -7.85
CA SER A 376 -19.82 -1.73 -7.28
C SER A 376 -19.34 -0.28 -7.25
N VAL A 377 -18.06 -0.06 -6.95
CA VAL A 377 -17.45 1.28 -7.01
C VAL A 377 -17.36 1.76 -8.46
N GLN A 378 -16.97 0.89 -9.41
CA GLN A 378 -16.98 1.21 -10.85
C GLN A 378 -18.39 1.58 -11.33
N ARG A 379 -19.42 0.88 -10.88
CA ARG A 379 -20.82 1.22 -11.19
C ARG A 379 -21.17 2.62 -10.71
N MET A 380 -20.86 2.93 -9.46
CA MET A 380 -21.17 4.26 -8.92
C MET A 380 -20.42 5.38 -9.63
N ILE A 381 -19.20 5.13 -10.09
CA ILE A 381 -18.43 6.10 -10.90
C ILE A 381 -19.12 6.33 -12.26
N VAL A 382 -19.61 5.26 -12.92
CA VAL A 382 -20.33 5.39 -14.20
C VAL A 382 -21.64 6.14 -14.00
N GLU A 383 -22.43 5.76 -12.99
CA GLU A 383 -23.69 6.44 -12.64
C GLU A 383 -23.48 7.93 -12.33
N ALA A 384 -22.42 8.27 -11.60
CA ALA A 384 -22.08 9.66 -11.29
C ALA A 384 -21.72 10.46 -12.58
N ALA A 385 -20.96 9.85 -13.50
CA ALA A 385 -20.62 10.48 -14.78
C ALA A 385 -21.88 10.70 -15.65
N GLU A 386 -22.77 9.70 -15.76
CA GLU A 386 -24.04 9.79 -16.48
C GLU A 386 -24.98 10.84 -15.89
N ALA A 387 -25.00 10.95 -14.55
CA ALA A 387 -25.77 11.97 -13.82
C ALA A 387 -25.09 13.34 -13.81
N LYS A 388 -23.93 13.51 -14.47
CA LYS A 388 -23.12 14.74 -14.53
C LYS A 388 -22.75 15.30 -13.16
N GLN A 389 -22.41 14.41 -12.23
CA GLN A 389 -22.02 14.78 -10.87
C GLN A 389 -20.52 15.02 -10.77
N LYS A 390 -20.15 15.97 -9.94
CA LYS A 390 -18.74 16.32 -9.70
C LYS A 390 -18.10 15.32 -8.74
N CYS A 391 -16.96 14.78 -9.15
CA CYS A 391 -16.31 13.69 -8.42
C CYS A 391 -14.85 13.99 -8.08
N ILE A 392 -14.47 13.68 -6.86
CA ILE A 392 -13.07 13.49 -6.48
C ILE A 392 -12.77 12.00 -6.54
N ILE A 393 -11.75 11.60 -7.30
CA ILE A 393 -11.44 10.19 -7.51
C ILE A 393 -9.94 9.96 -7.31
N THR A 394 -9.59 9.24 -6.25
CA THR A 394 -8.20 8.85 -6.02
C THR A 394 -7.97 7.41 -6.50
N ILE A 395 -6.93 7.21 -7.31
CA ILE A 395 -6.64 5.92 -7.97
C ILE A 395 -5.14 5.65 -7.89
N ASP A 396 -4.74 4.43 -7.53
CA ASP A 396 -3.32 4.07 -7.46
C ASP A 396 -2.74 3.56 -8.79
N THR A 397 -3.56 3.39 -9.84
CA THR A 397 -3.11 2.94 -11.16
C THR A 397 -3.30 4.00 -12.25
N LEU A 398 -2.31 4.18 -13.11
CA LEU A 398 -2.38 5.12 -14.24
C LEU A 398 -3.45 4.71 -15.27
N VAL A 399 -3.55 3.40 -15.55
CA VAL A 399 -4.51 2.87 -16.54
C VAL A 399 -5.95 3.12 -16.13
N ASP A 400 -6.28 2.99 -14.84
CA ASP A 400 -7.65 3.23 -14.39
C ASP A 400 -7.97 4.71 -14.31
N ALA A 401 -6.97 5.57 -14.02
CA ALA A 401 -7.15 7.03 -14.12
C ALA A 401 -7.55 7.46 -15.54
N ASP A 402 -6.86 6.94 -16.56
CA ASP A 402 -7.17 7.23 -17.97
C ASP A 402 -8.57 6.69 -18.38
N LYS A 403 -8.97 5.50 -17.89
CA LYS A 403 -10.32 4.94 -18.14
C LYS A 403 -11.41 5.81 -17.52
N VAL A 404 -11.22 6.21 -16.28
CA VAL A 404 -12.19 7.07 -15.58
C VAL A 404 -12.31 8.40 -16.28
N ARG A 405 -11.18 9.04 -16.65
CA ARG A 405 -11.19 10.25 -17.45
C ARG A 405 -12.03 10.07 -18.72
N LYS A 406 -11.77 9.00 -19.49
CA LYS A 406 -12.52 8.70 -20.73
C LYS A 406 -14.02 8.58 -20.49
N ILE A 407 -14.44 7.94 -19.37
CA ILE A 407 -15.86 7.80 -19.02
C ILE A 407 -16.52 9.18 -18.82
N PHE A 408 -15.86 10.11 -18.13
CA PHE A 408 -16.37 11.46 -17.94
C PHE A 408 -16.30 12.29 -19.23
N ASP A 409 -15.22 12.19 -20.01
CA ASP A 409 -15.07 12.88 -21.31
C ASP A 409 -16.18 12.43 -22.29
N ASP A 410 -16.60 11.15 -22.28
CA ASP A 410 -17.68 10.62 -23.11
C ASP A 410 -19.08 11.23 -22.76
N GLN A 411 -19.22 11.75 -21.55
CA GLN A 411 -20.40 12.52 -21.10
C GLN A 411 -20.26 14.04 -21.37
N GLY A 412 -19.17 14.46 -22.03
CA GLY A 412 -18.88 15.85 -22.32
C GLY A 412 -18.44 16.66 -21.10
N LEU A 413 -17.95 16.01 -20.06
CA LEU A 413 -17.52 16.62 -18.80
C LEU A 413 -16.01 16.86 -18.78
N ARG A 414 -15.61 18.05 -18.33
CA ARG A 414 -14.19 18.42 -18.21
C ARG A 414 -13.60 17.89 -16.92
N SER A 415 -12.64 16.97 -17.04
CA SER A 415 -11.94 16.35 -15.91
C SER A 415 -10.46 16.70 -15.90
N LEU A 416 -9.82 16.66 -14.71
CA LEU A 416 -8.37 16.83 -14.53
C LEU A 416 -7.76 15.52 -14.05
N VAL A 417 -6.64 15.11 -14.66
CA VAL A 417 -5.87 13.92 -14.23
C VAL A 417 -4.50 14.36 -13.72
N ILE A 418 -4.23 14.06 -12.45
CA ILE A 418 -2.99 14.40 -11.75
C ILE A 418 -2.23 13.10 -11.44
N THR A 419 -1.24 12.79 -12.27
CA THR A 419 -0.41 11.58 -12.15
C THR A 419 1.06 11.92 -12.40
N ALA A 420 1.94 10.96 -12.21
CA ALA A 420 3.36 11.16 -12.52
C ALA A 420 3.61 11.56 -13.99
N LYS A 421 2.72 11.17 -14.91
CA LYS A 421 2.82 11.54 -16.34
C LYS A 421 2.32 12.96 -16.63
N THR A 422 1.32 13.42 -15.90
CA THR A 422 0.64 14.69 -16.19
C THR A 422 1.01 15.82 -15.23
N ARG A 423 1.77 15.52 -14.17
CA ARG A 423 2.09 16.45 -13.07
C ARG A 423 2.72 17.79 -13.50
N ASP A 424 3.40 17.75 -14.64
CA ASP A 424 4.11 18.93 -15.18
C ASP A 424 3.31 19.60 -16.32
N PHE A 425 2.07 19.15 -16.60
CA PHE A 425 1.19 19.83 -17.56
C PHE A 425 0.76 21.18 -16.99
N PRO A 426 0.67 22.23 -17.83
CA PRO A 426 0.34 23.58 -17.36
C PRO A 426 -0.91 23.64 -16.48
N GLU A 427 -1.98 22.98 -16.88
CA GLU A 427 -3.23 22.93 -16.15
C GLU A 427 -3.11 22.21 -14.79
N VAL A 428 -2.23 21.19 -14.69
CA VAL A 428 -1.97 20.46 -13.44
C VAL A 428 -1.10 21.31 -12.52
N VAL A 429 -0.08 21.98 -13.07
CA VAL A 429 0.80 22.89 -12.31
C VAL A 429 -0.01 24.06 -11.74
N GLU A 430 -0.89 24.68 -12.53
CA GLU A 430 -1.79 25.73 -12.09
C GLU A 430 -2.73 25.23 -10.98
N PHE A 431 -3.32 24.03 -11.15
CA PHE A 431 -4.20 23.43 -10.15
C PHE A 431 -3.47 23.13 -8.85
N ILE A 432 -2.27 22.56 -8.91
CA ILE A 432 -1.48 22.25 -7.71
C ILE A 432 -1.06 23.52 -6.95
N ALA A 433 -0.78 24.61 -7.68
CA ALA A 433 -0.42 25.90 -7.08
C ALA A 433 -1.60 26.54 -6.32
N ASP A 434 -2.82 26.41 -6.85
CA ASP A 434 -4.03 26.95 -6.23
C ASP A 434 -5.24 26.03 -6.46
N PRO A 435 -5.35 24.89 -5.72
CA PRO A 435 -6.42 23.92 -5.94
C PRO A 435 -7.82 24.51 -5.73
N ASN A 436 -7.96 25.35 -4.74
CA ASN A 436 -9.25 25.93 -4.36
C ASN A 436 -9.75 26.97 -5.39
N GLY A 437 -8.87 27.80 -5.92
CA GLY A 437 -9.22 28.77 -6.96
C GLY A 437 -9.42 28.13 -8.34
N GLN A 438 -8.78 27.00 -8.61
CA GLN A 438 -8.82 26.35 -9.93
C GLN A 438 -9.91 25.29 -10.07
N ILE A 439 -10.42 24.70 -8.96
CA ILE A 439 -11.35 23.56 -9.00
C ILE A 439 -12.63 23.87 -9.75
N GLY A 440 -13.10 25.11 -9.69
CA GLY A 440 -14.29 25.58 -10.39
C GLY A 440 -14.23 25.52 -11.92
N LYS A 441 -13.02 25.32 -12.51
CA LYS A 441 -12.85 25.17 -13.96
C LYS A 441 -13.32 23.80 -14.48
N TYR A 442 -13.60 22.85 -13.59
CA TYR A 442 -13.97 21.48 -13.91
C TYR A 442 -15.41 21.22 -13.51
N ASP A 443 -16.12 20.43 -14.31
CA ASP A 443 -17.50 20.01 -14.10
C ASP A 443 -17.67 18.49 -14.03
N GLY A 444 -16.59 17.73 -14.26
CA GLY A 444 -16.53 16.28 -14.21
C GLY A 444 -15.79 15.75 -12.97
N ALA A 445 -14.58 15.26 -13.16
CA ALA A 445 -13.79 14.65 -12.10
C ALA A 445 -12.40 15.26 -11.92
N ILE A 446 -11.97 15.39 -10.67
CA ILE A 446 -10.54 15.55 -10.32
C ILE A 446 -10.01 14.18 -9.94
N ILE A 447 -9.16 13.61 -10.81
CA ILE A 447 -8.62 12.26 -10.70
C ILE A 447 -7.15 12.36 -10.34
N TYR A 448 -6.73 11.75 -9.23
CA TYR A 448 -5.33 11.83 -8.82
C TYR A 448 -4.80 10.53 -8.22
N ASN A 449 -3.48 10.39 -8.31
CA ASN A 449 -2.73 9.36 -7.60
C ASN A 449 -1.74 9.98 -6.60
N SER A 450 -0.77 9.22 -6.11
CA SER A 450 0.26 9.68 -5.18
C SER A 450 1.18 10.79 -5.75
N ALA A 451 1.04 11.16 -7.02
CA ALA A 451 1.72 12.32 -7.60
C ALA A 451 1.12 13.65 -7.15
N MET A 452 -0.15 13.68 -6.73
CA MET A 452 -0.71 14.83 -6.02
C MET A 452 -0.05 14.89 -4.63
N GLN A 453 0.68 15.95 -4.40
CA GLN A 453 1.64 16.10 -3.31
C GLN A 453 1.02 16.00 -1.91
N SER A 454 1.85 15.62 -0.93
CA SER A 454 1.45 15.59 0.48
C SER A 454 1.07 17.00 1.02
N SER A 455 1.66 18.04 0.46
CA SER A 455 1.37 19.44 0.78
C SER A 455 0.13 20.02 0.10
N THR A 456 -0.42 19.34 -0.91
CA THR A 456 -1.58 19.82 -1.68
C THR A 456 -2.87 19.29 -1.07
N SER A 457 -3.80 20.17 -0.72
CA SER A 457 -5.16 19.82 -0.28
C SER A 457 -6.20 20.64 -0.98
N ILE A 458 -7.38 20.08 -1.13
CA ILE A 458 -8.58 20.75 -1.64
C ILE A 458 -9.47 20.97 -0.43
N ASP A 459 -9.68 22.24 -0.07
CA ASP A 459 -10.47 22.65 1.09
C ASP A 459 -11.87 23.17 0.68
N GLU A 460 -12.03 23.49 -0.61
CA GLU A 460 -13.30 23.99 -1.16
C GLU A 460 -14.33 22.86 -1.31
N THR A 461 -15.56 23.11 -0.87
CA THR A 461 -16.67 22.17 -1.06
C THR A 461 -17.13 22.19 -2.51
N TRP A 462 -16.79 21.14 -3.25
CA TRP A 462 -17.02 21.09 -4.70
C TRP A 462 -17.62 19.75 -5.17
N ALA A 463 -17.19 18.62 -4.61
CA ALA A 463 -17.56 17.31 -5.11
C ALA A 463 -18.87 16.79 -4.50
N ASP A 464 -19.70 16.16 -5.34
CA ASP A 464 -20.88 15.41 -4.93
C ASP A 464 -20.50 14.03 -4.39
N TYR A 465 -19.46 13.41 -4.97
CA TYR A 465 -18.92 12.11 -4.57
C TYR A 465 -17.39 12.10 -4.43
N VAL A 466 -16.92 11.29 -3.49
CA VAL A 466 -15.50 10.99 -3.31
C VAL A 466 -15.29 9.49 -3.41
N PHE A 467 -14.49 9.08 -4.39
CA PHE A 467 -14.16 7.68 -4.65
C PHE A 467 -12.67 7.41 -4.44
N ALA A 468 -12.36 6.19 -4.03
CA ALA A 468 -10.99 5.68 -3.97
C ALA A 468 -10.91 4.27 -4.54
N VAL A 469 -9.99 4.04 -5.49
CA VAL A 469 -9.79 2.74 -6.13
C VAL A 469 -8.33 2.34 -5.93
N PHE A 470 -8.08 1.42 -5.01
CA PHE A 470 -6.74 0.97 -4.67
C PHE A 470 -6.54 -0.52 -5.03
N LYS A 471 -5.48 -0.79 -5.78
CA LYS A 471 -5.08 -2.15 -6.22
C LYS A 471 -3.76 -2.63 -5.59
N GLY A 472 -3.22 -1.88 -4.63
CA GLY A 472 -1.97 -2.20 -3.93
C GLY A 472 -0.72 -1.78 -4.70
N VAL A 473 -0.82 -0.78 -5.58
CA VAL A 473 0.33 -0.18 -6.26
C VAL A 473 1.07 0.75 -5.32
N VAL A 474 0.33 1.61 -4.61
CA VAL A 474 0.89 2.47 -3.55
C VAL A 474 0.90 1.73 -2.21
N ARG A 475 1.69 2.23 -1.26
CA ARG A 475 1.71 1.73 0.11
C ARG A 475 0.41 2.12 0.83
N VAL A 476 0.06 1.38 1.88
CA VAL A 476 -1.15 1.66 2.69
C VAL A 476 -1.11 3.06 3.28
N SER A 477 0.05 3.49 3.78
CA SER A 477 0.26 4.85 4.30
C SER A 477 -0.01 5.93 3.24
N ASP A 478 0.48 5.74 2.02
CA ASP A 478 0.22 6.66 0.90
C ASP A 478 -1.27 6.69 0.52
N ALA A 479 -1.93 5.52 0.49
CA ALA A 479 -3.36 5.43 0.21
C ALA A 479 -4.18 6.21 1.24
N CYS A 480 -3.89 6.05 2.53
CA CYS A 480 -4.55 6.82 3.60
C CYS A 480 -4.31 8.32 3.47
N GLN A 481 -3.10 8.73 3.11
CA GLN A 481 -2.83 10.13 2.79
C GLN A 481 -3.65 10.62 1.59
N MET A 482 -3.78 9.82 0.55
CA MET A 482 -4.57 10.17 -0.64
C MET A 482 -6.05 10.37 -0.31
N LEU A 483 -6.63 9.61 0.61
CA LEU A 483 -8.02 9.77 1.06
C LEU A 483 -8.29 11.17 1.67
N ARG A 484 -7.28 11.83 2.23
CA ARG A 484 -7.40 13.10 2.95
C ARG A 484 -7.04 14.34 2.13
N ARG A 485 -6.77 14.21 0.83
CA ARG A 485 -6.48 15.37 -0.04
C ARG A 485 -7.70 16.27 -0.25
N TYR A 486 -8.89 15.69 -0.32
CA TYR A 486 -10.14 16.43 -0.32
C TYR A 486 -10.71 16.50 1.11
N ARG A 487 -10.48 17.63 1.79
CA ARG A 487 -10.82 17.78 3.21
C ARG A 487 -12.31 17.89 3.52
N PRO A 488 -13.17 18.44 2.63
CA PRO A 488 -14.61 18.53 2.88
C PRO A 488 -15.34 17.19 2.88
N ALA A 489 -14.65 16.08 2.50
CA ALA A 489 -15.26 14.76 2.44
C ALA A 489 -15.89 14.35 3.78
N LYS A 490 -17.19 14.07 3.77
CA LYS A 490 -17.92 13.45 4.89
C LYS A 490 -18.10 11.95 4.68
N LYS A 491 -18.10 11.53 3.42
CA LYS A 491 -18.20 10.14 2.99
C LYS A 491 -17.23 9.88 1.84
N ILE A 492 -16.48 8.78 1.93
CA ILE A 492 -15.55 8.32 0.89
C ILE A 492 -15.92 6.88 0.55
N ILE A 493 -16.09 6.60 -0.72
CA ILE A 493 -16.40 5.26 -1.23
C ILE A 493 -15.11 4.61 -1.68
N VAL A 494 -14.71 3.54 -1.00
CA VAL A 494 -13.42 2.88 -1.20
C VAL A 494 -13.60 1.50 -1.77
N SER A 495 -12.92 1.22 -2.88
CA SER A 495 -12.86 -0.11 -3.46
C SER A 495 -11.99 -1.02 -2.61
N ILE A 496 -12.59 -2.01 -1.98
CA ILE A 496 -11.89 -3.07 -1.27
C ILE A 496 -12.46 -4.43 -1.71
N ASP A 497 -11.58 -5.30 -2.13
CA ASP A 497 -11.90 -6.68 -2.46
C ASP A 497 -11.26 -7.62 -1.44
N TYR A 498 -12.02 -7.96 -0.40
CA TYR A 498 -11.56 -8.89 0.64
C TYR A 498 -11.34 -10.32 0.15
N THR A 499 -11.89 -10.65 -1.04
CA THR A 499 -11.75 -11.99 -1.63
C THR A 499 -10.47 -12.16 -2.44
N LYS A 500 -9.76 -11.07 -2.73
CA LYS A 500 -8.43 -11.16 -3.33
C LYS A 500 -7.49 -11.79 -2.32
N LYS A 501 -7.17 -13.06 -2.58
CA LYS A 501 -6.12 -13.73 -1.81
C LYS A 501 -4.82 -12.97 -2.01
N SER A 502 -4.26 -12.55 -0.89
CA SER A 502 -2.89 -12.09 -0.81
C SER A 502 -1.92 -13.22 -1.17
N SER A 503 -0.75 -12.86 -1.66
CA SER A 503 0.35 -13.81 -1.81
C SER A 503 0.65 -14.49 -0.47
N ILE A 504 1.06 -15.75 -0.52
CA ILE A 504 1.43 -16.50 0.69
C ILE A 504 2.64 -15.83 1.32
N PHE A 505 2.44 -15.28 2.52
CA PHE A 505 3.54 -14.77 3.32
C PHE A 505 4.43 -15.93 3.77
N ASN A 506 5.74 -15.83 3.52
CA ASN A 506 6.70 -16.81 4.00
C ASN A 506 7.65 -16.16 5.02
N GLU A 507 7.59 -16.61 6.27
CA GLU A 507 8.44 -16.14 7.36
C GLU A 507 9.97 -16.30 7.09
N ASN A 508 10.35 -17.08 6.07
CA ASN A 508 11.76 -17.27 5.67
C ASN A 508 12.32 -16.15 4.78
N ILE A 509 11.54 -15.11 4.43
CA ILE A 509 12.03 -13.97 3.64
C ILE A 509 13.29 -13.36 4.29
N ASN A 510 13.27 -13.16 5.58
CA ASN A 510 14.39 -12.56 6.32
C ASN A 510 15.70 -13.35 6.23
N LYS A 511 15.64 -14.67 6.08
CA LYS A 511 16.85 -15.52 5.97
C LYS A 511 17.49 -15.49 4.57
N GLN A 512 16.76 -15.06 3.55
CA GLN A 512 17.21 -15.11 2.15
C GLN A 512 17.87 -13.82 1.68
N TYR A 513 17.66 -12.71 2.39
CA TYR A 513 18.26 -11.41 2.08
C TYR A 513 19.54 -11.13 2.86
N ASN A 514 20.25 -12.15 3.35
CA ASN A 514 21.61 -11.96 3.85
C ASN A 514 22.51 -11.49 2.70
N ILE A 515 22.55 -10.17 2.52
CA ILE A 515 23.40 -9.52 1.54
C ILE A 515 24.73 -9.28 2.23
N SER A 516 25.70 -10.11 1.91
CA SER A 516 27.08 -10.00 2.39
C SER A 516 27.93 -9.12 1.47
N ASP A 517 27.38 -8.06 0.90
CA ASP A 517 28.18 -7.11 0.13
C ASP A 517 28.60 -5.94 1.00
N SER A 518 29.88 -5.64 0.96
CA SER A 518 30.69 -4.80 1.84
C SER A 518 30.38 -3.29 1.85
N VAL A 519 29.27 -2.84 1.26
CA VAL A 519 29.13 -1.41 0.94
C VAL A 519 28.55 -0.57 2.06
N SER A 520 27.64 -1.07 2.86
CA SER A 520 27.20 -0.47 4.13
C SER A 520 26.24 -1.41 4.86
N GLU A 521 26.63 -1.96 5.99
CA GLU A 521 25.77 -2.83 6.80
C GLU A 521 24.47 -2.13 7.24
N ALA A 522 24.56 -0.85 7.60
CA ALA A 522 23.39 -0.06 8.04
C ALA A 522 22.38 0.13 6.89
N PHE A 523 22.84 0.49 5.69
CA PHE A 523 21.98 0.62 4.52
C PHE A 523 21.35 -0.73 4.16
N ASN A 524 22.13 -1.78 4.08
CA ASN A 524 21.64 -3.11 3.72
C ASN A 524 20.59 -3.61 4.73
N ALA A 525 20.83 -3.42 6.02
CA ALA A 525 19.87 -3.77 7.06
C ALA A 525 18.54 -3.00 6.91
N SER A 526 18.58 -1.67 6.70
CA SER A 526 17.40 -0.86 6.43
C SER A 526 16.68 -1.29 5.15
N ALA A 527 17.41 -1.49 4.06
CA ALA A 527 16.84 -1.88 2.76
C ALA A 527 16.12 -3.24 2.85
N VAL A 528 16.72 -4.22 3.52
CA VAL A 528 16.11 -5.54 3.75
C VAL A 528 14.82 -5.42 4.55
N ARG A 529 14.81 -4.64 5.64
CA ARG A 529 13.60 -4.46 6.46
C ARG A 529 12.49 -3.77 5.69
N ILE A 530 12.79 -2.68 5.00
CA ILE A 530 11.81 -1.92 4.18
C ILE A 530 11.25 -2.83 3.09
N HIS A 531 12.09 -3.59 2.40
CA HIS A 531 11.63 -4.53 1.39
C HIS A 531 10.70 -5.59 1.99
N THR A 532 11.09 -6.17 3.13
CA THR A 532 10.27 -7.16 3.84
C THR A 532 8.91 -6.59 4.23
N GLN A 533 8.88 -5.40 4.84
CA GLN A 533 7.64 -4.72 5.21
C GLN A 533 6.76 -4.44 3.99
N ASN A 534 7.33 -3.97 2.88
CA ASN A 534 6.58 -3.70 1.66
C ASN A 534 5.99 -4.98 1.05
N VAL A 535 6.71 -6.10 1.10
CA VAL A 535 6.21 -7.41 0.65
C VAL A 535 5.07 -7.88 1.55
N GLU A 536 5.24 -7.80 2.88
CA GLU A 536 4.22 -8.14 3.86
C GLU A 536 2.96 -7.28 3.71
N GLU A 537 3.12 -5.96 3.57
CA GLU A 537 2.03 -5.03 3.39
C GLU A 537 1.24 -5.33 2.11
N LYS A 538 1.96 -5.56 1.00
CA LYS A 538 1.33 -5.88 -0.30
C LYS A 538 0.69 -7.25 -0.33
N ALA A 539 1.24 -8.21 0.41
CA ALA A 539 0.66 -9.55 0.54
C ALA A 539 -0.76 -9.50 1.11
N ASN A 540 -1.04 -8.58 2.04
CA ASN A 540 -2.33 -8.41 2.71
C ASN A 540 -2.86 -6.97 2.55
N TYR A 541 -2.68 -6.39 1.37
CA TYR A 541 -2.92 -4.97 1.13
C TYR A 541 -4.32 -4.51 1.54
N GLN A 542 -5.34 -5.24 1.12
CA GLN A 542 -6.74 -4.87 1.37
C GLN A 542 -7.07 -4.89 2.88
N GLN A 543 -6.57 -5.90 3.56
CA GLN A 543 -6.74 -6.05 5.01
C GLN A 543 -5.97 -4.97 5.76
N ASN A 544 -4.74 -4.68 5.35
CA ASN A 544 -3.90 -3.65 5.96
C ASN A 544 -4.50 -2.25 5.73
N LEU A 545 -5.04 -1.97 4.54
CA LEU A 545 -5.71 -0.72 4.25
C LEU A 545 -6.97 -0.53 5.12
N ALA A 546 -7.82 -1.55 5.21
CA ALA A 546 -9.01 -1.50 6.06
C ALA A 546 -8.65 -1.28 7.53
N LEU A 547 -7.61 -1.97 8.00
CA LEU A 547 -7.11 -1.83 9.35
C LEU A 547 -6.58 -0.42 9.63
N GLN A 548 -5.76 0.13 8.72
CA GLN A 548 -5.20 1.47 8.89
C GLN A 548 -6.30 2.54 8.92
N ILE A 549 -7.28 2.42 8.03
CA ILE A 549 -8.47 3.30 8.00
C ILE A 549 -9.21 3.24 9.35
N GLU A 550 -9.39 2.05 9.91
CA GLU A 550 -10.05 1.89 11.21
C GLU A 550 -9.21 2.49 12.35
N LEU A 551 -7.88 2.30 12.34
CA LEU A 551 -6.97 2.86 13.33
C LEU A 551 -6.92 4.40 13.29
N GLU A 552 -7.12 4.99 12.13
CA GLU A 552 -7.23 6.45 11.97
C GLU A 552 -8.59 7.02 12.40
N GLY A 553 -9.50 6.17 12.89
CA GLY A 553 -10.75 6.58 13.54
C GLY A 553 -11.91 6.87 12.60
N TYR A 554 -11.88 6.43 11.34
CA TYR A 554 -13.01 6.54 10.42
C TYR A 554 -14.17 5.65 10.82
N THR A 555 -15.41 6.09 10.49
CA THR A 555 -16.60 5.24 10.58
C THR A 555 -16.71 4.36 9.35
N ILE A 556 -16.76 3.03 9.52
CA ILE A 556 -16.78 2.08 8.41
C ILE A 556 -18.18 1.55 8.14
N THR A 557 -18.58 1.61 6.87
CA THR A 557 -19.81 1.00 6.34
C THR A 557 -19.49 0.16 5.10
N HIS A 558 -20.46 -0.60 4.61
CA HIS A 558 -20.32 -1.43 3.42
C HIS A 558 -21.40 -1.15 2.40
N LEU A 559 -21.02 -1.11 1.11
CA LEU A 559 -21.95 -0.96 0.01
C LEU A 559 -22.66 -2.29 -0.29
N GLY A 560 -23.90 -2.21 -0.70
CA GLY A 560 -24.62 -3.33 -1.29
C GLY A 560 -24.13 -3.63 -2.73
N THR A 561 -24.23 -4.88 -3.15
CA THR A 561 -23.90 -5.33 -4.52
C THR A 561 -25.16 -5.40 -5.38
N ASP A 562 -25.05 -5.00 -6.64
CA ASP A 562 -26.02 -5.23 -7.70
C ASP A 562 -25.29 -5.94 -8.86
N GLU A 563 -25.42 -7.26 -8.92
CA GLU A 563 -24.64 -8.05 -9.85
C GLU A 563 -24.85 -7.68 -11.33
N LEU A 564 -26.08 -7.30 -11.73
CA LEU A 564 -26.38 -6.98 -13.13
C LEU A 564 -25.79 -5.61 -13.50
N ALA A 565 -26.04 -4.60 -12.69
CA ALA A 565 -25.52 -3.26 -12.89
C ALA A 565 -23.98 -3.23 -12.77
N ASP A 566 -23.40 -3.99 -11.82
CA ASP A 566 -21.95 -4.14 -11.66
C ASP A 566 -21.30 -4.79 -12.89
N LYS A 567 -21.93 -5.80 -13.51
CA LYS A 567 -21.46 -6.42 -14.76
C LYS A 567 -21.52 -5.42 -15.93
N ALA A 568 -22.57 -4.61 -16.03
CA ALA A 568 -22.69 -3.56 -17.04
C ALA A 568 -21.57 -2.52 -16.91
N ALA A 569 -21.31 -2.02 -15.71
CA ALA A 569 -20.24 -1.06 -15.44
C ALA A 569 -18.84 -1.62 -15.77
N LYS A 570 -18.56 -2.87 -15.43
CA LYS A 570 -17.32 -3.56 -15.85
C LYS A 570 -17.14 -3.54 -17.36
N LYS A 571 -18.23 -3.67 -18.14
CA LYS A 571 -18.19 -3.59 -19.61
C LYS A 571 -17.83 -2.19 -20.07
N VAL A 572 -18.40 -1.14 -19.46
CA VAL A 572 -18.06 0.27 -19.75
C VAL A 572 -16.58 0.52 -19.49
N PHE A 573 -16.06 0.16 -18.34
CA PHE A 573 -14.63 0.30 -18.02
C PHE A 573 -13.72 -0.45 -18.98
N ARG A 574 -14.14 -1.63 -19.45
CA ARG A 574 -13.38 -2.42 -20.45
C ARG A 574 -13.38 -1.73 -21.81
N CYS A 575 -14.51 -1.14 -22.23
CA CYS A 575 -14.61 -0.38 -23.48
C CYS A 575 -13.74 0.87 -23.40
N ALA A 576 -13.88 1.69 -22.36
CA ALA A 576 -13.03 2.85 -22.14
C ALA A 576 -11.53 2.49 -22.19
N GLY A 577 -11.12 1.39 -21.56
CA GLY A 577 -9.72 0.93 -21.61
C GLY A 577 -9.23 0.57 -23.03
N ARG A 578 -10.11 -0.01 -23.88
CA ARG A 578 -9.75 -0.29 -25.30
C ARG A 578 -9.61 0.99 -26.09
N ASP A 579 -10.49 1.96 -25.86
CA ASP A 579 -10.50 3.22 -26.60
C ASP A 579 -9.30 4.09 -26.22
N VAL A 580 -8.96 4.16 -24.93
CA VAL A 580 -7.72 4.81 -24.45
C VAL A 580 -6.49 4.18 -25.10
N ARG A 581 -6.41 2.83 -25.15
CA ARG A 581 -5.28 2.14 -25.77
C ARG A 581 -5.15 2.45 -27.26
N LYS A 582 -6.26 2.39 -28.00
CA LYS A 582 -6.27 2.76 -29.42
C LYS A 582 -5.79 4.19 -29.64
N ALA A 583 -6.35 5.14 -28.88
CA ALA A 583 -5.96 6.55 -28.98
C ALA A 583 -4.46 6.73 -28.67
N THR A 584 -3.89 6.01 -27.72
CA THR A 584 -2.47 6.07 -27.38
C THR A 584 -1.59 5.54 -28.49
N ILE A 585 -1.96 4.39 -29.11
CA ILE A 585 -1.24 3.84 -30.26
C ILE A 585 -1.28 4.81 -31.45
N THR A 586 -2.45 5.36 -31.76
CA THR A 586 -2.61 6.33 -32.86
C THR A 586 -1.72 7.55 -32.64
N ARG A 587 -1.74 8.14 -31.44
CA ARG A 587 -0.87 9.30 -31.12
C ARG A 587 0.61 8.99 -31.27
N LEU A 588 1.07 7.80 -30.83
CA LEU A 588 2.48 7.41 -30.98
C LEU A 588 2.86 7.34 -32.45
N LEU A 589 2.03 6.73 -33.31
CA LEU A 589 2.28 6.62 -34.74
C LEU A 589 2.24 8.00 -35.45
N GLU A 590 1.33 8.88 -35.02
CA GLU A 590 1.27 10.26 -35.52
C GLU A 590 2.51 11.05 -35.08
N ALA A 591 2.92 10.92 -33.82
CA ALA A 591 4.12 11.55 -33.31
C ALA A 591 5.38 11.05 -34.04
N ALA A 592 5.49 9.75 -34.30
CA ALA A 592 6.61 9.19 -35.08
C ALA A 592 6.71 9.75 -36.50
N LYS A 593 5.56 10.04 -37.13
CA LYS A 593 5.52 10.63 -38.48
C LYS A 593 5.72 12.15 -38.49
N SER A 594 5.44 12.83 -37.38
CA SER A 594 5.53 14.28 -37.30
C SER A 594 7.00 14.75 -37.32
N GLY A 595 7.29 15.74 -38.12
CA GLY A 595 8.62 16.35 -38.14
C GLY A 595 8.98 17.11 -36.85
N GLU A 596 8.01 17.35 -35.98
CA GLU A 596 8.18 18.03 -34.69
C GLU A 596 9.13 17.29 -33.74
N ILE A 597 9.11 15.96 -33.73
CA ILE A 597 10.02 15.16 -32.88
C ILE A 597 11.49 15.43 -33.27
N LYS A 598 11.77 15.67 -34.54
CA LYS A 598 13.12 15.97 -35.02
C LYS A 598 13.66 17.31 -34.50
N SER A 599 12.77 18.28 -34.24
CA SER A 599 13.12 19.58 -33.67
C SER A 599 13.19 19.57 -32.16
N LEU A 600 12.37 18.74 -31.51
CA LEU A 600 12.25 18.66 -30.07
C LEU A 600 13.39 17.89 -29.37
N MET A 601 14.20 17.12 -30.12
CA MET A 601 15.38 16.45 -29.54
C MET A 601 16.47 17.42 -29.08
N ASN A 602 16.47 18.66 -29.59
CA ASN A 602 17.44 19.69 -29.24
C ASN A 602 16.96 20.68 -28.17
N ASP A 603 15.65 20.84 -28.00
CA ASP A 603 15.06 21.69 -26.96
C ASP A 603 14.20 20.83 -26.00
N ARG A 604 14.39 21.02 -24.71
CA ARG A 604 13.48 20.42 -23.72
C ARG A 604 12.19 21.25 -23.66
N PRO A 605 11.14 20.88 -24.39
CA PRO A 605 9.91 21.66 -24.39
C PRO A 605 9.17 21.51 -23.06
N ASN A 606 8.30 22.48 -22.79
CA ASN A 606 7.34 22.40 -21.69
C ASN A 606 6.62 21.06 -21.72
N LEU A 607 6.54 20.44 -20.53
CA LEU A 607 6.02 19.11 -20.34
C LEU A 607 4.55 19.03 -20.76
N SER A 608 4.29 18.38 -21.86
CA SER A 608 2.99 18.21 -22.48
C SER A 608 2.77 16.75 -22.89
N GLN A 609 1.58 16.41 -23.33
CA GLN A 609 1.31 15.07 -23.88
C GLN A 609 2.29 14.72 -25.02
N ALA A 610 2.68 15.69 -25.85
CA ALA A 610 3.65 15.53 -26.92
C ALA A 610 5.00 14.98 -26.42
N ARG A 611 5.46 15.37 -25.24
CA ARG A 611 6.70 14.83 -24.65
C ARG A 611 6.54 13.38 -24.24
N ILE A 612 5.40 12.99 -23.64
CA ILE A 612 5.14 11.60 -23.28
C ILE A 612 5.16 10.73 -24.52
N ASP A 613 4.50 11.18 -25.59
CA ASP A 613 4.46 10.48 -26.87
C ASP A 613 5.87 10.43 -27.50
N GLN A 614 6.65 11.50 -27.39
CA GLN A 614 8.06 11.55 -27.79
C GLN A 614 8.94 10.56 -27.03
N GLU A 615 8.83 10.49 -25.70
CA GLU A 615 9.60 9.52 -24.89
C GLU A 615 9.27 8.08 -25.28
N CYS A 616 8.02 7.79 -25.63
CA CYS A 616 7.62 6.50 -26.16
C CYS A 616 8.23 6.22 -27.56
N VAL A 617 8.24 7.21 -28.45
CA VAL A 617 8.84 7.08 -29.78
C VAL A 617 10.36 6.87 -29.66
N ILE A 618 11.05 7.63 -28.82
CA ILE A 618 12.49 7.46 -28.59
C ILE A 618 12.78 6.06 -28.05
N PHE A 619 12.03 5.61 -27.07
CA PHE A 619 12.20 4.26 -26.52
C PHE A 619 11.98 3.17 -27.58
N ALA A 620 10.98 3.32 -28.44
CA ALA A 620 10.76 2.42 -29.56
C ALA A 620 11.94 2.45 -30.55
N ALA A 621 12.36 3.64 -30.97
CA ALA A 621 13.46 3.84 -31.93
C ALA A 621 14.79 3.25 -31.40
N GLU A 622 15.18 3.57 -30.17
CA GLU A 622 16.39 3.03 -29.53
C GLU A 622 16.36 1.50 -29.48
N THR A 623 15.19 0.93 -29.14
CA THR A 623 15.03 -0.52 -29.04
C THR A 623 15.09 -1.19 -30.40
N LEU A 624 14.45 -0.60 -31.43
CA LEU A 624 14.45 -1.08 -32.80
C LEU A 624 15.77 -0.79 -33.54
N GLY A 625 16.58 0.12 -33.02
CA GLY A 625 17.83 0.57 -33.65
C GLY A 625 17.58 1.53 -34.82
N LEU A 626 16.48 2.25 -34.82
CA LEU A 626 16.10 3.21 -35.81
C LEU A 626 16.77 4.57 -35.53
N SER A 627 17.20 5.24 -36.60
CA SER A 627 17.63 6.62 -36.52
C SER A 627 16.43 7.58 -36.45
N ILE A 628 16.68 8.86 -36.14
CA ILE A 628 15.64 9.90 -36.12
C ILE A 628 14.98 10.15 -37.48
N TYR A 629 15.56 9.65 -38.56
CA TYR A 629 15.04 9.77 -39.94
C TYR A 629 14.16 8.58 -40.33
N GLU A 630 14.16 7.51 -39.55
CA GLU A 630 13.47 6.23 -39.82
C GLU A 630 12.30 5.98 -38.82
N LEU A 631 11.87 7.02 -38.08
CA LEU A 631 10.83 6.89 -37.07
C LEU A 631 9.47 6.47 -37.65
N ASP A 632 9.21 6.76 -38.90
CA ASP A 632 8.03 6.36 -39.66
C ASP A 632 8.00 4.84 -39.98
N GLU A 633 9.12 4.13 -39.79
CA GLU A 633 9.20 2.68 -39.89
C GLU A 633 8.60 1.93 -38.69
N ILE A 634 8.30 2.65 -37.59
CA ILE A 634 7.62 2.04 -36.42
C ILE A 634 6.25 1.51 -36.85
N GLN A 635 6.07 0.19 -36.75
CA GLN A 635 4.84 -0.47 -37.14
C GLN A 635 3.77 -0.40 -36.03
N PRO A 636 2.49 -0.55 -36.37
CA PRO A 636 1.39 -0.57 -35.37
C PRO A 636 1.60 -1.61 -34.25
N GLU A 637 2.18 -2.76 -34.56
CA GLU A 637 2.49 -3.82 -33.59
C GLU A 637 3.60 -3.40 -32.62
N ASP A 638 4.60 -2.66 -33.11
CA ASP A 638 5.65 -2.09 -32.26
C ASP A 638 5.07 -1.00 -31.37
N ALA A 639 4.25 -0.09 -31.94
CA ALA A 639 3.56 0.94 -31.19
C ALA A 639 2.65 0.34 -30.10
N GLU A 640 1.95 -0.77 -30.40
CA GLU A 640 1.16 -1.50 -29.40
C GLU A 640 2.01 -2.03 -28.25
N PHE A 641 3.21 -2.51 -28.53
CA PHE A 641 4.14 -2.98 -27.51
C PHE A 641 4.72 -1.83 -26.69
N PHE A 642 5.29 -0.82 -27.34
CA PHE A 642 6.01 0.26 -26.65
C PHE A 642 5.13 1.25 -25.89
N THR A 643 3.83 1.33 -26.20
CA THR A 643 2.85 2.08 -25.39
C THR A 643 2.45 1.37 -24.10
N ARG A 644 2.83 0.10 -23.90
CA ARG A 644 2.57 -0.62 -22.67
C ARG A 644 3.42 -0.06 -21.53
N GLN A 645 2.81 0.12 -20.35
CA GLN A 645 3.52 0.57 -19.14
C GLN A 645 4.58 -0.43 -18.67
N ASP A 646 4.39 -1.72 -18.96
CA ASP A 646 5.28 -2.81 -18.56
C ASP A 646 6.31 -3.20 -19.64
N ALA A 647 6.35 -2.51 -20.77
CA ALA A 647 7.23 -2.85 -21.90
C ALA A 647 8.71 -2.98 -21.47
N ARG A 648 9.25 -1.99 -20.74
CA ARG A 648 10.62 -2.02 -20.22
C ARG A 648 10.86 -3.20 -19.27
N LYS A 649 9.89 -3.51 -18.41
CA LYS A 649 9.94 -4.67 -17.49
C LYS A 649 9.95 -5.98 -18.28
N ILE A 650 9.12 -6.09 -19.30
CA ILE A 650 9.05 -7.27 -20.18
C ILE A 650 10.39 -7.51 -20.85
N LEU A 651 11.00 -6.49 -21.47
CA LEU A 651 12.30 -6.61 -22.13
C LEU A 651 13.39 -6.99 -21.14
N ARG A 652 13.43 -6.39 -19.96
CA ARG A 652 14.36 -6.75 -18.89
C ARG A 652 14.22 -8.22 -18.45
N ASN A 653 13.00 -8.68 -18.22
CA ASN A 653 12.74 -10.06 -17.82
C ASN A 653 13.10 -11.05 -18.94
N ALA A 654 12.78 -10.73 -20.19
CA ALA A 654 13.16 -11.52 -21.35
C ALA A 654 14.70 -11.60 -21.48
N SER A 655 15.41 -10.49 -21.26
CA SER A 655 16.87 -10.43 -21.23
C SER A 655 17.45 -11.31 -20.13
N CYS A 656 16.83 -11.36 -18.93
CA CYS A 656 17.26 -12.26 -17.86
C CYS A 656 17.25 -13.72 -18.29
N TRP A 657 16.26 -14.13 -19.08
CA TRP A 657 16.19 -15.51 -19.58
C TRP A 657 17.09 -15.75 -20.78
N LEU A 658 17.07 -14.86 -21.78
CA LEU A 658 17.63 -15.13 -23.11
C LEU A 658 19.11 -14.75 -23.26
N PHE A 659 19.65 -13.86 -22.45
CA PHE A 659 21.07 -13.48 -22.54
C PHE A 659 22.01 -14.63 -22.14
N SER A 660 23.15 -14.73 -22.83
CA SER A 660 24.29 -15.54 -22.36
C SER A 660 24.72 -15.09 -20.95
N GLN A 661 25.45 -15.95 -20.23
CA GLN A 661 25.86 -15.64 -18.85
C GLN A 661 26.68 -14.33 -18.80
N SER A 662 27.65 -14.18 -19.73
CA SER A 662 28.52 -13.01 -19.78
C SER A 662 27.73 -11.71 -20.05
N ARG A 663 26.75 -11.74 -20.97
CA ARG A 663 25.91 -10.60 -21.29
C ARG A 663 24.94 -10.25 -20.17
N PHE A 664 24.40 -11.28 -19.49
CA PHE A 664 23.59 -11.09 -18.31
C PHE A 664 24.40 -10.45 -17.16
N ASP A 665 25.62 -10.92 -16.92
CA ASP A 665 26.48 -10.37 -15.87
C ASP A 665 26.85 -8.91 -16.18
N GLN A 666 27.11 -8.55 -17.44
CA GLN A 666 27.29 -7.16 -17.87
C GLN A 666 26.04 -6.31 -17.60
N MET A 667 24.85 -6.82 -17.92
CA MET A 667 23.58 -6.14 -17.61
C MET A 667 23.38 -5.98 -16.10
N ALA A 668 23.72 -6.98 -15.33
CA ALA A 668 23.54 -6.96 -13.86
C ALA A 668 24.61 -6.10 -13.14
N VAL A 669 25.80 -5.92 -13.74
CA VAL A 669 26.90 -5.09 -13.21
C VAL A 669 26.79 -3.65 -13.69
N GLY A 670 26.31 -3.43 -14.91
CA GLY A 670 26.21 -2.09 -15.53
C GLY A 670 25.26 -1.13 -14.84
N ASP A 671 24.48 -1.61 -13.88
CA ASP A 671 23.70 -0.78 -12.97
C ASP A 671 24.44 -0.64 -11.62
N ASP A 672 25.55 0.12 -11.63
CA ASP A 672 26.33 0.43 -10.42
C ASP A 672 25.51 1.14 -9.32
N SER A 673 24.32 1.62 -9.66
CA SER A 673 23.36 2.24 -8.76
C SER A 673 22.38 1.23 -8.12
N ALA A 674 22.34 -0.03 -8.61
CA ALA A 674 21.40 -1.01 -8.10
C ALA A 674 21.83 -1.52 -6.72
N SER A 675 20.90 -1.56 -5.78
CA SER A 675 21.12 -2.20 -4.49
C SER A 675 21.45 -3.68 -4.66
N GLY A 676 22.16 -4.29 -3.69
CA GLY A 676 22.40 -5.72 -3.70
C GLY A 676 21.09 -6.54 -3.81
N ILE A 677 19.96 -6.00 -3.37
CA ILE A 677 18.62 -6.58 -3.51
C ILE A 677 18.21 -6.64 -4.99
N ASP A 678 18.39 -5.55 -5.75
CA ASP A 678 18.02 -5.50 -7.17
C ASP A 678 18.86 -6.49 -7.99
N LYS A 679 20.17 -6.57 -7.74
CA LYS A 679 21.06 -7.55 -8.39
C LYS A 679 20.64 -8.99 -8.06
N LYS A 680 20.27 -9.26 -6.82
CA LYS A 680 19.77 -10.57 -6.39
C LYS A 680 18.44 -10.91 -7.07
N ASN A 681 17.54 -9.93 -7.19
CA ASN A 681 16.27 -10.12 -7.89
C ASN A 681 16.46 -10.46 -9.37
N LEU A 682 17.40 -9.82 -10.07
CA LEU A 682 17.69 -10.13 -11.47
C LEU A 682 18.22 -11.58 -11.63
N ARG A 683 19.14 -12.02 -10.76
CA ARG A 683 19.63 -13.41 -10.73
C ARG A 683 18.49 -14.39 -10.46
N MET A 684 17.63 -14.08 -9.49
CA MET A 684 16.47 -14.91 -9.15
C MET A 684 15.47 -15.00 -10.32
N ILE A 685 15.18 -13.87 -11.01
CA ILE A 685 14.35 -13.88 -12.22
C ILE A 685 14.95 -14.82 -13.27
N ARG A 686 16.26 -14.74 -13.50
CA ARG A 686 16.97 -15.62 -14.44
C ARG A 686 16.82 -17.09 -14.06
N ASP A 687 17.14 -17.45 -12.82
CA ASP A 687 17.13 -18.84 -12.35
C ASP A 687 15.72 -19.45 -12.41
N VAL A 688 14.70 -18.70 -11.96
CA VAL A 688 13.32 -19.17 -11.98
C VAL A 688 12.78 -19.30 -13.39
N LEU A 689 13.02 -18.31 -14.27
CA LEU A 689 12.58 -18.36 -15.66
C LEU A 689 13.32 -19.45 -16.46
N SER A 690 14.65 -19.55 -16.32
CA SER A 690 15.43 -20.57 -17.02
C SER A 690 15.00 -21.98 -16.59
N GLY A 691 14.83 -22.22 -15.29
CA GLY A 691 14.31 -23.48 -14.78
C GLY A 691 12.90 -23.80 -15.26
N PHE A 692 12.02 -22.79 -15.28
CA PHE A 692 10.64 -22.95 -15.78
C PHE A 692 10.60 -23.30 -17.26
N MET A 693 11.37 -22.60 -18.10
CA MET A 693 11.41 -22.84 -19.54
C MET A 693 12.05 -24.20 -19.88
N MET A 694 13.12 -24.56 -19.17
CA MET A 694 13.77 -25.86 -19.31
C MET A 694 12.82 -27.02 -18.96
N ILE A 695 12.13 -26.95 -17.83
CA ILE A 695 11.17 -28.00 -17.39
C ILE A 695 9.95 -28.04 -18.31
N MET A 696 9.53 -26.90 -18.84
CA MET A 696 8.47 -26.84 -19.85
C MET A 696 8.91 -27.45 -21.19
N GLY A 697 10.20 -27.73 -21.41
CA GLY A 697 10.71 -28.29 -22.65
C GLY A 697 10.87 -27.28 -23.79
N VAL A 698 11.07 -26.02 -23.45
CA VAL A 698 11.30 -24.92 -24.41
C VAL A 698 12.76 -24.45 -24.32
N SER A 699 13.44 -24.52 -25.45
CA SER A 699 14.82 -24.05 -25.58
C SER A 699 14.94 -22.53 -25.74
N ASN A 700 16.14 -21.99 -25.55
CA ASN A 700 16.40 -20.55 -25.65
C ASN A 700 16.20 -19.96 -27.06
N ASP A 701 16.08 -20.80 -28.09
CA ASP A 701 15.69 -20.39 -29.45
C ASP A 701 14.18 -20.38 -29.68
N GLY A 702 13.38 -20.66 -28.64
CA GLY A 702 11.92 -20.68 -28.68
C GLY A 702 11.31 -21.92 -29.27
N GLU A 703 12.10 -22.95 -29.59
CA GLU A 703 11.61 -24.21 -30.14
C GLU A 703 11.29 -25.21 -29.01
N GLY A 704 10.44 -26.18 -29.30
CA GLY A 704 10.00 -27.22 -28.37
C GLY A 704 8.49 -27.33 -28.27
N VAL A 705 8.03 -28.45 -27.70
CA VAL A 705 6.62 -28.69 -27.36
C VAL A 705 6.48 -28.51 -25.85
N ALA A 706 5.61 -27.60 -25.46
CA ALA A 706 5.45 -27.26 -24.07
C ALA A 706 4.77 -28.39 -23.28
N ASP A 707 5.47 -28.91 -22.29
CA ASP A 707 4.91 -29.80 -21.27
C ASP A 707 4.21 -28.96 -20.20
N VAL A 708 2.89 -28.83 -20.37
CA VAL A 708 2.05 -28.00 -19.51
C VAL A 708 2.00 -28.55 -18.08
N ASP A 709 1.99 -29.87 -17.90
CA ASP A 709 1.85 -30.50 -16.60
C ASP A 709 3.17 -30.41 -15.80
N ALA A 710 4.31 -30.67 -16.42
CA ALA A 710 5.63 -30.48 -15.80
C ALA A 710 5.86 -29.01 -15.41
N ALA A 711 5.49 -28.08 -16.29
CA ALA A 711 5.59 -26.63 -15.98
C ALA A 711 4.73 -26.23 -14.77
N ILE A 712 3.52 -26.75 -14.64
CA ILE A 712 2.65 -26.50 -13.50
C ILE A 712 3.21 -27.09 -12.21
N ASP A 713 3.77 -28.29 -12.25
CA ASP A 713 4.38 -28.91 -11.07
C ASP A 713 5.63 -28.13 -10.62
N TYR A 714 6.42 -27.63 -11.56
CA TYR A 714 7.51 -26.72 -11.24
C TYR A 714 7.01 -25.42 -10.57
N VAL A 715 5.94 -24.81 -11.11
CA VAL A 715 5.34 -23.60 -10.52
C VAL A 715 4.82 -23.88 -9.11
N LYS A 716 4.13 -25.01 -8.87
CA LYS A 716 3.66 -25.38 -7.52
C LYS A 716 4.81 -25.49 -6.52
N ASN A 717 5.89 -26.17 -6.93
CA ASN A 717 7.08 -26.39 -6.08
C ASN A 717 7.88 -25.09 -5.83
N LYS A 718 7.76 -24.12 -6.72
CA LYS A 718 8.50 -22.84 -6.68
C LYS A 718 7.56 -21.63 -6.58
N MET A 719 6.30 -21.83 -6.22
CA MET A 719 5.25 -20.79 -6.16
C MET A 719 5.74 -19.52 -5.48
N TYR A 720 6.34 -19.68 -4.32
CA TYR A 720 6.94 -18.61 -3.55
C TYR A 720 7.89 -17.71 -4.38
N TRP A 721 8.76 -18.30 -5.18
CA TRP A 721 9.72 -17.56 -5.99
C TRP A 721 9.04 -16.79 -7.13
N PHE A 722 8.04 -17.42 -7.78
CA PHE A 722 7.26 -16.75 -8.84
C PHE A 722 6.49 -15.53 -8.32
N GLU A 723 6.00 -15.59 -7.10
CA GLU A 723 5.32 -14.47 -6.44
C GLU A 723 6.30 -13.37 -6.05
N GLN A 724 7.45 -13.74 -5.48
CA GLN A 724 8.49 -12.79 -5.06
C GLN A 724 8.98 -11.92 -6.22
N ILE A 725 9.25 -12.54 -7.37
CA ILE A 725 9.70 -11.82 -8.57
C ILE A 725 8.53 -11.28 -9.42
N LYS A 726 7.31 -11.34 -8.90
CA LYS A 726 6.09 -10.83 -9.54
C LYS A 726 5.84 -11.38 -10.96
N LEU A 727 6.19 -12.63 -11.19
CA LEU A 727 5.83 -13.37 -12.41
C LEU A 727 4.42 -13.97 -12.31
N ILE A 728 3.94 -14.18 -11.09
CA ILE A 728 2.55 -14.56 -10.80
C ILE A 728 1.98 -13.47 -9.90
N THR A 729 0.85 -12.93 -10.28
CA THR A 729 0.04 -12.09 -9.40
C THR A 729 -0.97 -12.97 -8.66
N ALA A 730 -1.12 -12.75 -7.36
CA ALA A 730 -2.00 -13.51 -6.47
C ALA A 730 -3.48 -13.41 -6.87
N LYS A 731 -3.85 -14.12 -7.92
CA LYS A 731 -5.24 -14.47 -8.23
C LYS A 731 -5.44 -15.92 -7.81
N LYS A 732 -6.69 -16.28 -7.47
CA LYS A 732 -7.09 -17.68 -7.19
C LYS A 732 -6.54 -18.58 -8.30
N ILE A 733 -5.45 -19.29 -8.01
CA ILE A 733 -4.75 -20.11 -9.01
C ILE A 733 -5.38 -21.50 -8.93
N ASN A 734 -6.18 -21.83 -9.94
CA ASN A 734 -6.75 -23.17 -10.09
C ASN A 734 -5.90 -23.98 -11.07
N PHE A 735 -5.62 -25.23 -10.69
CA PHE A 735 -4.83 -26.18 -11.49
C PHE A 735 -5.67 -27.38 -11.98
N GLU A 736 -7.00 -27.33 -11.82
CA GLU A 736 -7.87 -28.49 -12.03
C GLU A 736 -8.04 -28.84 -13.51
N THR A 737 -8.24 -27.83 -14.34
CA THR A 737 -8.44 -28.05 -15.76
C THR A 737 -7.24 -27.67 -16.61
N ARG A 738 -7.08 -28.30 -17.79
CA ARG A 738 -6.00 -27.96 -18.71
C ARG A 738 -6.05 -26.51 -19.18
N ASN A 739 -7.25 -25.93 -19.31
CA ASN A 739 -7.42 -24.51 -19.67
C ASN A 739 -6.91 -23.59 -18.55
N GLN A 740 -7.16 -23.92 -17.29
CA GLN A 740 -6.66 -23.15 -16.15
C GLN A 740 -5.13 -23.23 -16.05
N LYS A 741 -4.55 -24.42 -16.25
CA LYS A 741 -3.10 -24.62 -16.29
C LYS A 741 -2.46 -23.79 -17.40
N THR A 742 -3.00 -23.85 -18.62
CA THR A 742 -2.49 -23.09 -19.77
C THR A 742 -2.64 -21.58 -19.56
N ALA A 743 -3.74 -21.13 -18.95
CA ALA A 743 -3.95 -19.72 -18.62
C ALA A 743 -2.91 -19.20 -17.63
N LEU A 744 -2.53 -20.00 -16.62
CA LEU A 744 -1.47 -19.63 -15.68
C LEU A 744 -0.12 -19.56 -16.39
N ILE A 745 0.23 -20.55 -17.21
CA ILE A 745 1.48 -20.51 -17.97
C ILE A 745 1.53 -19.27 -18.86
N ASN A 746 0.45 -18.94 -19.57
CA ASN A 746 0.38 -17.73 -20.38
C ASN A 746 0.49 -16.45 -19.55
N ASN A 747 -0.01 -16.43 -18.33
CA ASN A 747 0.19 -15.30 -17.42
C ASN A 747 1.68 -15.13 -17.06
N ILE A 748 2.40 -16.22 -16.78
CA ILE A 748 3.84 -16.19 -16.52
C ILE A 748 4.59 -15.70 -17.76
N LEU A 749 4.33 -16.31 -18.91
CA LEU A 749 4.97 -15.97 -20.18
C LEU A 749 4.70 -14.53 -20.62
N SER A 750 3.54 -13.97 -20.29
CA SER A 750 3.22 -12.58 -20.61
C SER A 750 4.18 -11.58 -19.94
N ASN A 751 4.81 -11.95 -18.81
CA ASN A 751 5.82 -11.11 -18.16
C ASN A 751 7.16 -11.05 -18.92
N ILE A 752 7.33 -11.89 -19.94
CA ILE A 752 8.43 -11.85 -20.91
C ILE A 752 7.94 -11.62 -22.34
N GLY A 753 6.70 -11.17 -22.50
CA GLY A 753 6.10 -10.81 -23.79
C GLY A 753 5.70 -12.00 -24.66
N LEU A 754 5.57 -13.20 -24.09
CA LEU A 754 5.29 -14.45 -24.82
C LEU A 754 3.94 -15.05 -24.43
N ASN A 755 3.45 -15.97 -25.28
CA ASN A 755 2.34 -16.85 -24.95
C ASN A 755 2.46 -18.21 -25.68
N LEU A 756 1.67 -19.19 -25.23
CA LEU A 756 1.53 -20.48 -25.90
C LEU A 756 0.43 -20.41 -26.97
N LYS A 757 0.73 -20.98 -28.12
CA LYS A 757 -0.28 -21.32 -29.14
C LYS A 757 -0.59 -22.81 -29.11
N ARG A 758 -1.88 -23.13 -29.29
CA ARG A 758 -2.37 -24.49 -29.36
C ARG A 758 -2.31 -25.00 -30.80
N TYR A 759 -1.77 -26.18 -30.98
CA TYR A 759 -1.69 -26.90 -32.23
C TYR A 759 -2.37 -28.26 -32.09
N LYS A 760 -2.81 -28.86 -33.22
CA LYS A 760 -3.33 -30.21 -33.24
C LYS A 760 -2.35 -31.09 -34.02
N VAL A 761 -1.80 -32.12 -33.36
CA VAL A 761 -0.88 -33.09 -33.96
C VAL A 761 -1.46 -34.48 -33.71
N SER A 762 -1.66 -35.24 -34.74
CA SER A 762 -2.19 -36.63 -34.68
C SER A 762 -3.49 -36.78 -33.85
N GLY A 763 -4.35 -35.76 -33.87
CA GLY A 763 -5.59 -35.74 -33.09
C GLY A 763 -5.52 -35.15 -31.71
N GLU A 764 -4.33 -35.02 -31.14
CA GLU A 764 -4.10 -34.46 -29.81
C GLU A 764 -3.69 -32.97 -29.85
N TYR A 765 -4.05 -32.24 -28.81
CA TYR A 765 -3.66 -30.85 -28.66
C TYR A 765 -2.28 -30.71 -27.95
N CYS A 766 -1.33 -30.11 -28.66
CA CYS A 766 -0.05 -29.73 -28.10
C CYS A 766 0.11 -28.18 -28.08
N TYR A 767 1.04 -27.69 -27.30
CA TYR A 767 1.31 -26.26 -27.11
C TYR A 767 2.75 -25.95 -27.47
N LYS A 768 2.97 -24.81 -28.16
CA LYS A 768 4.29 -24.27 -28.48
C LYS A 768 4.30 -22.78 -28.20
N LEU A 769 5.48 -22.19 -28.01
CA LEU A 769 5.59 -20.74 -27.98
C LEU A 769 5.08 -20.11 -29.28
N ASN A 770 4.48 -18.94 -29.16
CA ASN A 770 4.13 -18.14 -30.33
C ASN A 770 5.41 -17.63 -30.99
N LYS A 771 5.79 -18.26 -32.11
CA LYS A 771 7.06 -17.98 -32.79
C LYS A 771 7.21 -16.51 -33.22
N ASN A 772 6.13 -15.88 -33.67
CA ASN A 772 6.16 -14.46 -34.08
C ASN A 772 6.47 -13.55 -32.89
N GLN A 773 5.84 -13.78 -31.75
CA GLN A 773 6.14 -13.02 -30.53
C GLN A 773 7.55 -13.27 -30.03
N PHE A 774 8.01 -14.53 -30.08
CA PHE A 774 9.38 -14.86 -29.71
C PHE A 774 10.39 -14.09 -30.56
N LEU A 775 10.25 -14.13 -31.90
CA LEU A 775 11.13 -13.41 -32.82
C LEU A 775 11.07 -11.89 -32.60
N GLN A 776 9.89 -11.34 -32.34
CA GLN A 776 9.72 -9.92 -32.01
C GLN A 776 10.46 -9.54 -30.72
N ILE A 777 10.30 -10.29 -29.61
CA ILE A 777 11.02 -10.02 -28.38
C ILE A 777 12.53 -10.22 -28.54
N ALA A 778 12.94 -11.26 -29.25
CA ALA A 778 14.35 -11.54 -29.53
C ALA A 778 15.00 -10.40 -30.33
N SER A 779 14.30 -9.80 -31.30
CA SER A 779 14.78 -8.63 -32.04
C SER A 779 14.88 -7.40 -31.15
N TYR A 780 13.91 -7.15 -30.28
CA TYR A 780 13.94 -6.01 -29.37
C TYR A 780 15.12 -6.05 -28.40
N ILE A 781 15.50 -7.23 -27.91
CA ILE A 781 16.68 -7.37 -27.05
C ILE A 781 17.97 -7.69 -27.81
N LYS A 782 17.94 -7.66 -29.16
CA LYS A 782 19.10 -7.81 -30.05
C LYS A 782 19.90 -9.11 -29.88
N ILE A 783 19.20 -10.24 -29.71
CA ILE A 783 19.83 -11.58 -29.65
C ILE A 783 19.62 -12.40 -30.92
N ASP A 784 18.86 -11.89 -31.87
CA ASP A 784 18.53 -12.62 -33.10
C ASP A 784 19.76 -13.05 -33.91
N GLN A 785 20.85 -12.27 -33.85
CA GLN A 785 22.12 -12.63 -34.49
C GLN A 785 22.86 -13.76 -33.76
N GLU A 786 22.78 -13.78 -32.40
CA GLU A 786 23.39 -14.87 -31.60
C GLU A 786 22.64 -16.20 -31.86
N LEU A 787 21.29 -16.16 -31.85
CA LEU A 787 20.46 -17.33 -32.13
C LEU A 787 20.64 -17.89 -33.56
N LYS A 788 20.99 -17.02 -34.54
CA LYS A 788 21.30 -17.47 -35.90
C LYS A 788 22.68 -18.20 -35.97
N ARG A 789 23.65 -17.78 -35.19
CA ARG A 789 24.99 -18.45 -35.13
C ARG A 789 24.90 -19.83 -34.49
N ASP A 790 24.11 -19.97 -33.43
CA ASP A 790 23.94 -21.28 -32.75
C ASP A 790 23.19 -22.33 -33.60
N ARG A 791 22.38 -21.89 -34.59
CA ARG A 791 21.69 -22.78 -35.56
C ARG A 791 22.61 -23.26 -36.70
N THR A 792 23.73 -22.59 -36.92
CA THR A 792 24.68 -22.92 -38.00
C THR A 792 25.90 -23.66 -37.49
N SER A 793 26.09 -23.75 -36.20
CA SER A 793 27.06 -24.58 -35.51
C SER A 793 26.45 -25.92 -35.07
#